data_3ebe43136a6c02c7d49800475fbfc36c
#
_entry.id   3ebe43136a6c02c7d49800475fbfc36c
#
_cell.length_a   1.000
_cell.length_b   1.000
_cell.length_c   1.000
_cell.angle_alpha   90.00
_cell.angle_beta   90.00
_cell.angle_gamma   90.00
#
_symmetry.space_group_name_H-M   'P 1'
#
loop_
_entity.id
_entity.type
_entity.pdbx_description
1 polymer ?
#
loop_
_entity_poly.entity_id
_entity_poly.type
_entity_poly.pdbx_seq_one_letter_code
_entity_poly.pdbx_strand_id
1 'polypeptide(L)'
;MPFARVVAVALCALLLGVVAAPGANAADGTDNGAGSGASNGAAPVKAKKPAKGAATGAANSAATAANANAPAAGLAPESQGFREAAERERDAETLKSLTDEGRLLLSRDRVALPAYDYCSMSVAAAERGDFRDSINAAARALVVAERTDNADLVALSKRDLAIAYSYAGDLDDADKYAREALASHPKQPDQVFAPANKVLGDVALRRGDAQGALAAYDDALQTASPRFKPLVLLSITNAQIAAGDTAAARKTLDSAGPPSSAELAPAYGRIEGKLLLAEGKPADALKVYQAQLAGSSTSEANYDNLWVHEGIGRAYLALGDKDHAREAYLQAVEDSEKIRARFRSDEFKTGLFGDTQSVFEEAIKLTVDAGDYEGAWNLSERSRARALLDVVRNRVDAGVDDQQLNGTVPTLQAVRDALRPNEAIVEYHSLKDTLVVWVIRKSGLSGHTLPLKRADIDTAVTDVRNAIVHRSKNAITYGDKLYALLIAPLALQPGERLIIVPHGALHYLPFQALHGPGGFLIEQHPIALEPSASVALQLEARRQQVASNLVAFGNPQIAPAYALPGAQAEVEGIAPLFATKELFLQSAATRAQFRESAPGGRVLHVATHAQADTIDPLHSRILLAPATQPADGPDSLLALDVYNLKLNNVALVTLSACETGLGRIARGDEILGFTRAFFYAGATSLIVSMWPVADESTAITMRTFYSQLSQGKEAIDAMRAAQLAVMKEPRFAHPFFWAPFDLMGGWRLSIARGS
;
A
#
# COMPACT_ATOMS: atom_id res chain seq x y z
N MET A 1 -37.24 -12.25 -7.42
CA MET A 1 -36.23 -12.10 -8.46
C MET A 1 -34.92 -12.73 -7.95
N PRO A 2 -34.66 -14.00 -8.28
CA PRO A 2 -33.48 -14.69 -7.74
C PRO A 2 -32.50 -15.19 -8.82
N PHE A 3 -32.46 -14.61 -10.02
CA PHE A 3 -31.60 -15.09 -11.09
C PHE A 3 -30.24 -14.40 -11.23
N ALA A 4 -30.07 -13.23 -10.70
CA ALA A 4 -28.80 -12.48 -10.79
C ALA A 4 -27.72 -12.93 -9.79
N ARG A 5 -28.07 -13.71 -8.76
CA ARG A 5 -27.12 -14.22 -7.75
C ARG A 5 -26.33 -15.46 -8.19
N VAL A 6 -26.71 -16.09 -9.27
CA VAL A 6 -26.10 -17.36 -9.73
C VAL A 6 -24.90 -17.14 -10.66
N VAL A 7 -24.82 -16.01 -11.34
CA VAL A 7 -23.82 -15.77 -12.40
C VAL A 7 -22.44 -15.41 -11.85
N ALA A 8 -22.37 -14.67 -10.75
CA ALA A 8 -21.07 -14.33 -10.12
C ALA A 8 -20.41 -15.53 -9.42
N VAL A 9 -21.23 -16.41 -8.84
CA VAL A 9 -20.78 -17.61 -8.10
C VAL A 9 -20.02 -18.61 -8.98
N ALA A 10 -20.33 -18.67 -10.26
CA ALA A 10 -19.78 -19.69 -11.11
C ALA A 10 -18.40 -19.36 -11.71
N LEU A 11 -18.01 -18.08 -11.82
CA LEU A 11 -16.71 -17.70 -12.42
C LEU A 11 -15.53 -18.03 -11.51
N CYS A 12 -15.67 -17.84 -10.19
CA CYS A 12 -14.65 -18.23 -9.23
C CYS A 12 -14.69 -19.74 -8.88
N ALA A 13 -15.86 -20.38 -8.91
CA ALA A 13 -15.92 -21.83 -8.79
C ALA A 13 -15.20 -22.53 -9.95
N LEU A 14 -15.18 -21.92 -11.13
CA LEU A 14 -14.35 -22.34 -12.29
C LEU A 14 -12.85 -22.06 -12.05
N LEU A 15 -12.53 -20.95 -11.38
CA LEU A 15 -11.16 -20.59 -11.02
C LEU A 15 -10.57 -21.50 -9.94
N LEU A 16 -11.41 -22.02 -9.04
CA LEU A 16 -10.97 -22.65 -7.80
C LEU A 16 -11.15 -24.17 -7.77
N GLY A 17 -11.81 -24.78 -8.77
CA GLY A 17 -12.00 -26.24 -8.80
C GLY A 17 -12.78 -26.78 -7.60
N VAL A 18 -13.62 -25.97 -6.94
CA VAL A 18 -14.43 -26.43 -5.80
C VAL A 18 -15.49 -27.40 -6.28
N VAL A 19 -15.29 -28.65 -6.01
CA VAL A 19 -16.35 -29.69 -6.11
C VAL A 19 -17.27 -29.46 -4.93
N ALA A 20 -18.49 -29.06 -5.19
CA ALA A 20 -19.56 -29.18 -4.21
C ALA A 20 -19.61 -30.64 -3.72
N ALA A 21 -19.50 -30.85 -2.42
CA ALA A 21 -19.69 -32.17 -1.85
C ALA A 21 -21.05 -32.74 -2.27
N PRO A 22 -21.14 -34.02 -2.72
CA PRO A 22 -22.41 -34.60 -3.08
C PRO A 22 -23.32 -34.57 -1.85
N GLY A 23 -24.48 -33.93 -2.01
CA GLY A 23 -25.50 -33.89 -0.98
C GLY A 23 -25.86 -35.30 -0.52
N ALA A 24 -25.85 -35.48 0.78
CA ALA A 24 -26.37 -36.70 1.41
C ALA A 24 -27.86 -36.79 1.15
N ASN A 25 -28.25 -37.65 0.21
CA ASN A 25 -29.61 -38.09 0.09
C ASN A 25 -29.91 -39.05 1.26
N ALA A 26 -30.81 -38.65 2.11
CA ALA A 26 -31.45 -39.52 3.07
C ALA A 26 -32.34 -40.52 2.30
N ALA A 27 -32.03 -41.77 2.43
CA ALA A 27 -32.98 -42.87 2.12
C ALA A 27 -32.95 -43.87 3.23
N ASP A 28 -34.12 -44.04 3.85
CA ASP A 28 -34.54 -45.07 4.81
C ASP A 28 -34.26 -46.50 4.31
N GLY A 29 -34.02 -47.40 5.24
CA GLY A 29 -34.21 -48.82 4.97
C GLY A 29 -33.42 -49.79 5.86
N THR A 30 -33.93 -50.02 7.05
CA THR A 30 -34.08 -51.35 7.72
C THR A 30 -33.03 -52.47 7.53
N ASP A 31 -32.49 -52.88 8.65
CA ASP A 31 -32.59 -54.22 9.29
C ASP A 31 -31.44 -55.25 9.16
N ASN A 32 -31.06 -55.72 10.36
CA ASN A 32 -30.57 -57.02 10.78
C ASN A 32 -29.21 -57.62 10.40
N GLY A 33 -28.46 -57.92 11.49
CA GLY A 33 -27.84 -59.23 11.56
C GLY A 33 -26.44 -59.30 12.15
N ALA A 34 -26.40 -59.47 13.45
CA ALA A 34 -25.56 -60.38 14.28
C ALA A 34 -24.22 -60.92 13.74
N GLY A 35 -23.23 -60.93 14.65
CA GLY A 35 -22.23 -61.99 14.72
C GLY A 35 -20.82 -61.57 15.08
N SER A 36 -20.52 -61.50 16.36
CA SER A 36 -19.54 -62.25 17.19
C SER A 36 -18.09 -62.41 16.75
N GLY A 37 -17.21 -62.12 17.69
CA GLY A 37 -15.98 -62.87 17.92
C GLY A 37 -14.72 -62.04 18.04
N ALA A 38 -14.33 -61.66 19.22
CA ALA A 38 -13.23 -62.18 20.07
C ALA A 38 -11.87 -62.32 19.33
N SER A 39 -10.74 -61.96 19.77
CA SER A 39 -10.08 -61.76 21.09
C SER A 39 -8.59 -61.55 20.87
N ASN A 40 -7.94 -60.90 21.85
CA ASN A 40 -6.57 -61.10 22.33
C ASN A 40 -5.40 -60.64 21.40
N GLY A 41 -4.36 -60.01 21.84
CA GLY A 41 -3.83 -59.74 23.17
C GLY A 41 -2.41 -59.17 23.07
N ALA A 42 -2.09 -58.39 24.10
CA ALA A 42 -0.80 -58.24 24.79
C ALA A 42 0.45 -57.67 24.02
N ALA A 43 0.81 -56.46 24.31
CA ALA A 43 1.84 -55.89 25.22
C ALA A 43 3.31 -56.40 25.13
N PRO A 44 4.28 -55.73 25.72
CA PRO A 44 5.25 -54.78 25.15
C PRO A 44 6.72 -55.21 25.36
N VAL A 45 7.70 -54.66 24.71
CA VAL A 45 9.13 -54.85 25.09
C VAL A 45 9.98 -53.58 24.90
N LYS A 46 10.27 -53.00 26.03
CA LYS A 46 11.54 -52.45 26.62
C LYS A 46 12.67 -51.86 25.69
N ALA A 47 13.04 -50.71 26.21
CA ALA A 47 14.23 -49.89 25.95
C ALA A 47 15.58 -50.59 26.08
N LYS A 48 16.59 -50.07 25.35
CA LYS A 48 17.99 -50.04 25.73
C LYS A 48 18.74 -48.84 25.19
N LYS A 49 19.37 -48.04 26.08
CA LYS A 49 20.54 -47.16 25.92
C LYS A 49 21.78 -47.87 26.50
N PRO A 50 23.03 -47.33 26.42
CA PRO A 50 23.74 -46.47 25.48
C PRO A 50 25.14 -46.96 25.13
N ALA A 51 25.92 -46.27 24.26
CA ALA A 51 27.38 -46.23 24.42
C ALA A 51 27.98 -44.97 23.75
N LYS A 52 29.00 -44.43 24.43
CA LYS A 52 29.77 -43.20 24.16
C LYS A 52 30.90 -43.46 23.12
N GLY A 53 31.33 -42.37 22.49
CA GLY A 53 32.62 -42.25 21.76
C GLY A 53 32.70 -40.99 20.93
N ALA A 54 33.19 -39.96 21.47
CA ALA A 54 34.36 -39.08 21.31
C ALA A 54 34.52 -38.36 19.94
N ALA A 55 34.31 -37.09 19.99
CA ALA A 55 35.08 -35.89 19.58
C ALA A 55 35.83 -35.88 18.22
N THR A 56 35.50 -34.96 17.36
CA THR A 56 36.24 -33.74 16.96
C THR A 56 35.59 -33.08 15.74
N GLY A 57 35.59 -31.75 15.70
CA GLY A 57 35.24 -30.99 14.51
C GLY A 57 34.23 -29.86 14.79
N ALA A 58 34.76 -28.75 15.26
CA ALA A 58 34.01 -27.53 15.52
C ALA A 58 33.57 -26.83 14.24
N ALA A 59 32.51 -26.10 14.40
CA ALA A 59 32.02 -24.91 13.70
C ALA A 59 30.75 -25.10 12.86
N ASN A 60 29.77 -24.24 13.21
CA ASN A 60 28.54 -23.92 12.49
C ASN A 60 27.35 -24.91 12.61
N SER A 61 26.70 -24.88 13.75
CA SER A 61 25.24 -25.06 13.83
C SER A 61 24.72 -24.63 15.21
N ALA A 62 24.69 -23.35 15.43
CA ALA A 62 23.96 -22.76 16.57
C ALA A 62 22.98 -21.70 16.03
N ALA A 63 21.95 -22.15 15.35
CA ALA A 63 20.79 -21.31 15.00
C ALA A 63 19.60 -22.18 14.60
N THR A 64 19.21 -23.12 15.42
CA THR A 64 17.93 -23.84 15.22
C THR A 64 17.43 -24.43 16.53
N ALA A 65 17.05 -23.57 17.46
CA ALA A 65 16.16 -23.93 18.58
C ALA A 65 15.83 -22.70 19.43
N ALA A 66 15.30 -21.64 18.81
CA ALA A 66 14.55 -20.60 19.52
C ALA A 66 13.76 -19.82 18.47
N ASN A 67 12.55 -20.19 18.20
CA ASN A 67 11.47 -19.27 17.80
C ASN A 67 10.22 -20.05 17.38
N ALA A 68 9.57 -20.67 18.33
CA ALA A 68 8.19 -21.17 18.13
C ALA A 68 7.14 -20.05 18.23
N ASN A 69 7.57 -18.78 18.37
CA ASN A 69 6.68 -17.59 18.44
C ASN A 69 7.19 -16.42 17.59
N ALA A 70 8.07 -16.65 16.64
CA ALA A 70 8.35 -15.62 15.66
C ALA A 70 7.21 -15.59 14.62
N PRO A 71 6.65 -14.43 14.28
CA PRO A 71 5.80 -14.32 13.10
C PRO A 71 6.62 -14.82 11.90
N ALA A 72 5.96 -15.58 11.02
CA ALA A 72 6.60 -16.18 9.86
C ALA A 72 7.45 -15.13 9.14
N ALA A 73 8.76 -15.30 9.19
CA ALA A 73 9.70 -14.44 8.49
C ALA A 73 9.42 -14.58 6.99
N GLY A 74 8.98 -13.53 6.35
CA GLY A 74 8.78 -13.48 4.91
C GLY A 74 7.42 -12.97 4.41
N LEU A 75 6.52 -12.51 5.28
CA LEU A 75 5.31 -11.81 4.84
C LEU A 75 5.68 -10.40 4.38
N ALA A 76 5.17 -9.98 3.21
CA ALA A 76 5.23 -8.57 2.87
C ALA A 76 4.50 -7.77 3.97
N PRO A 77 4.95 -6.56 4.30
CA PRO A 77 4.47 -5.79 5.44
C PRO A 77 3.00 -5.44 5.36
N GLU A 78 2.55 -5.16 4.16
CA GLU A 78 1.14 -4.88 3.90
C GLU A 78 0.28 -6.07 4.31
N SER A 79 0.73 -7.28 4.01
CA SER A 79 0.03 -8.51 4.35
C SER A 79 0.25 -8.94 5.79
N GLN A 80 1.38 -8.63 6.41
CA GLN A 80 1.58 -8.84 7.84
C GLN A 80 0.78 -7.82 8.65
N GLY A 81 0.76 -6.55 8.25
CA GLY A 81 -0.12 -5.53 8.80
C GLY A 81 -1.58 -5.90 8.62
N PHE A 82 -1.89 -6.53 7.51
CA PHE A 82 -3.20 -7.07 7.17
C PHE A 82 -3.58 -8.26 8.06
N ARG A 83 -2.67 -9.22 8.23
CA ARG A 83 -2.83 -10.33 9.19
C ARG A 83 -3.03 -9.82 10.61
N GLU A 84 -2.19 -8.91 11.04
CA GLU A 84 -2.26 -8.33 12.37
C GLU A 84 -3.47 -7.41 12.56
N ALA A 85 -3.95 -6.72 11.51
CA ALA A 85 -5.20 -5.99 11.52
C ALA A 85 -6.40 -6.94 11.53
N ALA A 86 -6.34 -8.01 10.73
CA ALA A 86 -7.32 -9.07 10.71
C ALA A 86 -7.32 -9.88 12.03
N GLU A 87 -6.16 -10.05 12.66
CA GLU A 87 -6.02 -10.64 13.99
C GLU A 87 -6.49 -9.71 15.11
N ARG A 88 -6.42 -8.41 14.92
CA ARG A 88 -6.88 -7.39 15.87
C ARG A 88 -8.37 -7.09 15.78
N GLU A 89 -8.95 -7.17 14.61
CA GLU A 89 -10.42 -7.11 14.43
C GLU A 89 -11.13 -8.40 14.84
N ARG A 90 -10.38 -9.48 15.07
CA ARG A 90 -10.89 -10.57 15.87
C ARG A 90 -11.00 -10.05 17.31
N ASP A 91 -12.19 -9.63 17.68
CA ASP A 91 -12.45 -9.47 19.10
C ASP A 91 -12.11 -10.78 19.82
N ALA A 92 -11.78 -10.67 21.09
CA ALA A 92 -11.41 -11.83 21.91
C ALA A 92 -12.51 -12.93 21.91
N GLU A 93 -13.74 -12.56 21.58
CA GLU A 93 -14.90 -13.43 21.47
C GLU A 93 -14.85 -14.31 20.20
N THR A 94 -14.43 -13.75 19.05
CA THR A 94 -14.25 -14.54 17.82
C THR A 94 -13.09 -15.52 17.96
N LEU A 95 -11.98 -15.12 18.61
CA LEU A 95 -10.85 -16.01 18.88
C LEU A 95 -11.24 -17.13 19.87
N LYS A 96 -12.05 -16.82 20.88
CA LYS A 96 -12.61 -17.77 21.82
C LYS A 96 -13.57 -18.72 21.14
N SER A 97 -14.49 -18.23 20.31
CA SER A 97 -15.41 -19.01 19.50
C SER A 97 -14.67 -19.99 18.59
N LEU A 98 -13.63 -19.54 17.87
CA LEU A 98 -12.79 -20.41 17.04
C LEU A 98 -12.03 -21.46 17.84
N THR A 99 -11.58 -21.12 19.06
CA THR A 99 -10.89 -22.06 19.96
C THR A 99 -11.88 -23.08 20.56
N ASP A 100 -13.07 -22.64 20.88
CA ASP A 100 -14.13 -23.49 21.42
C ASP A 100 -14.75 -24.39 20.34
N GLU A 101 -14.93 -23.85 19.09
CA GLU A 101 -15.29 -24.63 17.92
C GLU A 101 -14.22 -25.67 17.58
N GLY A 102 -12.95 -25.27 17.56
CA GLY A 102 -11.82 -26.18 17.34
C GLY A 102 -11.76 -27.29 18.39
N ARG A 103 -12.02 -27.00 19.67
CA ARG A 103 -12.11 -28.00 20.76
C ARG A 103 -13.32 -28.92 20.60
N LEU A 104 -14.49 -28.39 20.22
CA LEU A 104 -15.70 -29.14 20.00
C LEU A 104 -15.57 -30.10 18.83
N LEU A 105 -14.87 -29.70 17.81
CA LEU A 105 -14.64 -30.43 16.56
C LEU A 105 -13.58 -31.51 16.72
N LEU A 106 -12.50 -31.23 17.48
CA LEU A 106 -11.52 -32.24 17.91
C LEU A 106 -12.18 -33.40 18.65
N SER A 107 -13.25 -33.11 19.39
CA SER A 107 -13.98 -34.15 20.14
C SER A 107 -14.92 -35.03 19.33
N ARG A 108 -15.16 -34.71 18.03
CA ARG A 108 -16.19 -35.35 17.19
C ARG A 108 -15.69 -35.99 15.91
N ASP A 109 -14.37 -36.14 15.66
CA ASP A 109 -13.77 -36.63 14.40
C ASP A 109 -14.19 -35.84 13.13
N ARG A 110 -14.77 -34.66 13.28
CA ARG A 110 -15.21 -33.76 12.19
C ARG A 110 -14.32 -32.54 12.02
N VAL A 111 -13.08 -32.68 12.35
CA VAL A 111 -12.11 -31.59 12.45
C VAL A 111 -11.86 -30.87 11.13
N ALA A 112 -12.08 -31.56 10.00
CA ALA A 112 -11.79 -31.00 8.67
C ALA A 112 -12.90 -30.10 8.12
N LEU A 113 -14.15 -30.22 8.58
CA LEU A 113 -15.28 -29.48 8.04
C LEU A 113 -15.18 -27.96 8.13
N PRO A 114 -14.77 -27.36 9.27
CA PRO A 114 -14.65 -25.91 9.35
C PRO A 114 -13.60 -25.31 8.42
N ALA A 115 -12.50 -26.03 8.16
CA ALA A 115 -11.51 -25.55 7.21
C ALA A 115 -12.05 -25.51 5.79
N TYR A 116 -12.83 -26.50 5.38
CA TYR A 116 -13.53 -26.49 4.08
C TYR A 116 -14.58 -25.40 4.01
N ASP A 117 -15.33 -25.15 5.09
CA ASP A 117 -16.29 -24.06 5.16
C ASP A 117 -15.60 -22.72 5.04
N TYR A 118 -14.47 -22.50 5.71
CA TYR A 118 -13.67 -21.30 5.58
C TYR A 118 -13.06 -21.12 4.19
N CYS A 119 -12.59 -22.19 3.54
CA CYS A 119 -12.16 -22.13 2.13
C CYS A 119 -13.33 -21.71 1.22
N SER A 120 -14.51 -22.28 1.43
CA SER A 120 -15.72 -21.91 0.67
C SER A 120 -16.13 -20.45 0.93
N MET A 121 -16.03 -19.98 2.17
CA MET A 121 -16.27 -18.56 2.53
C MET A 121 -15.25 -17.64 1.89
N SER A 122 -13.97 -18.03 1.85
CA SER A 122 -12.92 -17.28 1.19
C SER A 122 -13.22 -17.06 -0.29
N VAL A 123 -13.58 -18.14 -0.97
CA VAL A 123 -13.98 -18.09 -2.37
C VAL A 123 -15.18 -17.17 -2.58
N ALA A 124 -16.24 -17.37 -1.82
CA ALA A 124 -17.46 -16.58 -1.93
C ALA A 124 -17.24 -15.09 -1.60
N ALA A 125 -16.29 -14.76 -0.71
CA ALA A 125 -15.90 -13.40 -0.42
C ALA A 125 -15.09 -12.77 -1.58
N ALA A 126 -14.14 -13.52 -2.15
CA ALA A 126 -13.38 -13.07 -3.32
C ALA A 126 -14.30 -12.77 -4.52
N GLU A 127 -15.32 -13.61 -4.73
CA GLU A 127 -16.34 -13.40 -5.77
C GLU A 127 -17.13 -12.11 -5.62
N ARG A 128 -17.36 -11.68 -4.38
CA ARG A 128 -18.02 -10.40 -4.09
C ARG A 128 -17.09 -9.21 -4.15
N GLY A 129 -15.77 -9.42 -4.37
CA GLY A 129 -14.75 -8.39 -4.27
C GLY A 129 -14.39 -8.03 -2.83
N ASP A 130 -14.80 -8.84 -1.86
CA ASP A 130 -14.48 -8.67 -0.45
C ASP A 130 -13.22 -9.47 -0.09
N PHE A 131 -12.07 -9.00 -0.59
CA PHE A 131 -10.81 -9.72 -0.48
C PHE A 131 -10.30 -9.83 0.96
N ARG A 132 -10.67 -8.87 1.81
CA ARG A 132 -10.36 -8.94 3.25
C ARG A 132 -11.03 -10.14 3.90
N ASP A 133 -12.33 -10.29 3.72
CA ASP A 133 -13.05 -11.46 4.25
C ASP A 133 -12.56 -12.74 3.58
N SER A 134 -12.17 -12.67 2.31
CA SER A 134 -11.55 -13.79 1.59
C SER A 134 -10.24 -14.22 2.25
N ILE A 135 -9.31 -13.29 2.48
CA ILE A 135 -8.02 -13.57 3.14
C ILE A 135 -8.24 -14.04 4.58
N ASN A 136 -9.15 -13.39 5.33
CA ASN A 136 -9.47 -13.77 6.69
C ASN A 136 -10.01 -15.20 6.77
N ALA A 137 -10.90 -15.55 5.88
CA ALA A 137 -11.45 -16.90 5.82
C ALA A 137 -10.38 -17.93 5.45
N ALA A 138 -9.56 -17.66 4.43
CA ALA A 138 -8.47 -18.56 4.04
C ALA A 138 -7.41 -18.70 5.14
N ALA A 139 -7.07 -17.61 5.84
CA ALA A 139 -6.13 -17.67 6.99
C ALA A 139 -6.69 -18.48 8.13
N ARG A 140 -8.00 -18.40 8.42
CA ARG A 140 -8.67 -19.25 9.42
C ARG A 140 -8.65 -20.72 8.99
N ALA A 141 -8.91 -21.00 7.71
CA ALA A 141 -8.80 -22.35 7.16
C ALA A 141 -7.39 -22.92 7.38
N LEU A 142 -6.36 -22.13 7.11
CA LEU A 142 -4.97 -22.53 7.31
C LEU A 142 -4.65 -22.86 8.76
N VAL A 143 -5.07 -22.00 9.71
CA VAL A 143 -4.85 -22.25 11.14
C VAL A 143 -5.53 -23.56 11.59
N VAL A 144 -6.74 -23.83 11.13
CA VAL A 144 -7.45 -25.09 11.45
C VAL A 144 -6.72 -26.27 10.79
N ALA A 145 -6.31 -26.14 9.53
CA ALA A 145 -5.62 -27.17 8.79
C ALA A 145 -4.28 -27.57 9.45
N GLU A 146 -3.49 -26.60 9.86
CA GLU A 146 -2.21 -26.82 10.55
C GLU A 146 -2.39 -27.49 11.91
N ARG A 147 -3.40 -27.07 12.69
CA ARG A 147 -3.70 -27.71 14.00
C ARG A 147 -4.21 -29.14 13.90
N THR A 148 -4.74 -29.51 12.75
CA THR A 148 -5.29 -30.84 12.49
C THR A 148 -4.33 -31.75 11.76
N ASP A 149 -3.12 -31.26 11.45
CA ASP A 149 -2.10 -31.96 10.66
C ASP A 149 -2.65 -32.52 9.33
N ASN A 150 -3.55 -31.75 8.70
CA ASN A 150 -4.19 -32.13 7.43
C ASN A 150 -3.49 -31.43 6.26
N ALA A 151 -2.52 -32.13 5.65
CA ALA A 151 -1.72 -31.61 4.56
C ALA A 151 -2.55 -31.15 3.34
N ASP A 152 -3.65 -31.82 3.03
CA ASP A 152 -4.53 -31.44 1.91
C ASP A 152 -5.21 -30.09 2.18
N LEU A 153 -5.71 -29.90 3.39
CA LEU A 153 -6.32 -28.63 3.80
C LEU A 153 -5.31 -27.48 3.92
N VAL A 154 -4.10 -27.77 4.38
CA VAL A 154 -3.00 -26.78 4.39
C VAL A 154 -2.71 -26.30 2.97
N ALA A 155 -2.61 -27.25 2.02
CA ALA A 155 -2.36 -26.92 0.62
C ALA A 155 -3.51 -26.09 0.00
N LEU A 156 -4.77 -26.48 0.25
CA LEU A 156 -5.96 -25.77 -0.23
C LEU A 156 -6.03 -24.36 0.37
N SER A 157 -5.82 -24.23 1.69
CA SER A 157 -5.87 -22.92 2.35
C SER A 157 -4.78 -21.96 1.86
N LYS A 158 -3.57 -22.47 1.61
CA LYS A 158 -2.48 -21.67 1.01
C LYS A 158 -2.77 -21.28 -0.43
N ARG A 159 -3.34 -22.17 -1.23
CA ARG A 159 -3.83 -21.83 -2.57
C ARG A 159 -4.85 -20.70 -2.53
N ASP A 160 -5.83 -20.78 -1.63
CA ASP A 160 -6.89 -19.77 -1.51
C ASP A 160 -6.32 -18.43 -1.05
N LEU A 161 -5.34 -18.43 -0.12
CA LEU A 161 -4.58 -17.23 0.23
C LEU A 161 -3.85 -16.63 -0.97
N ALA A 162 -3.15 -17.45 -1.75
CA ALA A 162 -2.44 -17.00 -2.95
C ALA A 162 -3.39 -16.31 -3.95
N ILE A 163 -4.55 -16.90 -4.17
CA ILE A 163 -5.59 -16.35 -5.06
C ILE A 163 -6.13 -15.03 -4.48
N ALA A 164 -6.49 -15.00 -3.21
CA ALA A 164 -7.05 -13.81 -2.57
C ALA A 164 -6.05 -12.64 -2.56
N TYR A 165 -4.78 -12.89 -2.25
CA TYR A 165 -3.72 -11.88 -2.32
C TYR A 165 -3.44 -11.41 -3.76
N SER A 166 -3.51 -12.32 -4.75
CA SER A 166 -3.38 -11.93 -6.16
C SER A 166 -4.48 -10.95 -6.58
N TYR A 167 -5.73 -11.21 -6.21
CA TYR A 167 -6.83 -10.27 -6.47
C TYR A 167 -6.71 -8.97 -5.68
N ALA A 168 -6.18 -9.04 -4.45
CA ALA A 168 -5.91 -7.88 -3.63
C ALA A 168 -4.76 -6.99 -4.14
N GLY A 169 -3.98 -7.48 -5.11
CA GLY A 169 -2.82 -6.76 -5.65
C GLY A 169 -1.54 -6.97 -4.86
N ASP A 170 -1.57 -7.77 -3.80
CA ASP A 170 -0.36 -8.14 -3.05
C ASP A 170 0.35 -9.30 -3.74
N LEU A 171 1.27 -8.91 -4.65
CA LEU A 171 1.95 -9.87 -5.51
C LEU A 171 3.00 -10.71 -4.76
N ASP A 172 3.53 -10.20 -3.67
CA ASP A 172 4.59 -10.88 -2.92
C ASP A 172 4.00 -12.01 -2.07
N ASP A 173 2.91 -11.74 -1.37
CA ASP A 173 2.21 -12.80 -0.63
C ASP A 173 1.49 -13.78 -1.57
N ALA A 174 0.97 -13.32 -2.70
CA ALA A 174 0.41 -14.20 -3.71
C ALA A 174 1.46 -15.21 -4.21
N ASP A 175 2.68 -14.76 -4.55
CA ASP A 175 3.81 -15.61 -4.96
C ASP A 175 4.21 -16.59 -3.86
N LYS A 176 4.38 -16.08 -2.64
CA LYS A 176 4.77 -16.88 -1.49
C LYS A 176 3.78 -18.00 -1.20
N TYR A 177 2.51 -17.69 -1.02
CA TYR A 177 1.52 -18.69 -0.70
C TYR A 177 1.29 -19.67 -1.83
N ALA A 178 1.42 -19.25 -3.10
CA ALA A 178 1.37 -20.15 -4.24
C ALA A 178 2.52 -21.17 -4.20
N ARG A 179 3.77 -20.73 -3.94
CA ARG A 179 4.92 -21.64 -3.79
C ARG A 179 4.78 -22.57 -2.59
N GLU A 180 4.29 -22.06 -1.48
CA GLU A 180 4.04 -22.88 -0.30
C GLU A 180 2.93 -23.92 -0.53
N ALA A 181 1.89 -23.60 -1.30
CA ALA A 181 0.85 -24.53 -1.68
C ALA A 181 1.43 -25.66 -2.57
N LEU A 182 2.27 -25.33 -3.54
CA LEU A 182 2.96 -26.30 -4.39
C LEU A 182 3.90 -27.23 -3.60
N ALA A 183 4.54 -26.73 -2.55
CA ALA A 183 5.42 -27.51 -1.69
C ALA A 183 4.68 -28.44 -0.69
N SER A 184 3.35 -28.32 -0.57
CA SER A 184 2.58 -29.01 0.48
C SER A 184 2.23 -30.47 0.17
N HIS A 185 2.54 -31.01 -1.01
CA HIS A 185 2.29 -32.41 -1.42
C HIS A 185 0.87 -32.93 -1.15
N PRO A 186 -0.20 -32.28 -1.64
CA PRO A 186 -1.58 -32.71 -1.41
C PRO A 186 -1.90 -34.04 -2.11
N LYS A 187 -2.89 -34.78 -1.57
CA LYS A 187 -3.38 -36.02 -2.20
C LYS A 187 -4.13 -35.76 -3.51
N GLN A 188 -4.72 -34.56 -3.66
CA GLN A 188 -5.43 -34.11 -4.86
C GLN A 188 -4.68 -32.93 -5.49
N PRO A 189 -3.54 -33.17 -6.15
CA PRO A 189 -2.68 -32.11 -6.67
C PRO A 189 -3.36 -31.26 -7.75
N ASP A 190 -4.29 -31.79 -8.51
CA ASP A 190 -5.06 -31.09 -9.56
C ASP A 190 -5.88 -29.91 -9.02
N GLN A 191 -6.35 -29.99 -7.79
CA GLN A 191 -7.10 -28.90 -7.14
C GLN A 191 -6.20 -27.78 -6.62
N VAL A 192 -4.91 -28.03 -6.42
CA VAL A 192 -3.95 -27.09 -5.83
C VAL A 192 -2.96 -26.58 -6.88
N PHE A 193 -2.36 -27.46 -7.65
CA PHE A 193 -1.20 -27.12 -8.47
C PHE A 193 -1.55 -26.23 -9.66
N ALA A 194 -2.61 -26.55 -10.39
CA ALA A 194 -3.01 -25.72 -11.52
C ALA A 194 -3.42 -24.29 -11.10
N PRO A 195 -4.27 -24.09 -10.06
CA PRO A 195 -4.55 -22.75 -9.58
C PRO A 195 -3.33 -22.02 -8.99
N ALA A 196 -2.47 -22.70 -8.23
CA ALA A 196 -1.27 -22.08 -7.64
C ALA A 196 -0.27 -21.64 -8.72
N ASN A 197 0.02 -22.49 -9.70
CA ASN A 197 0.87 -22.14 -10.84
C ASN A 197 0.26 -21.02 -11.69
N LYS A 198 -1.09 -21.01 -11.84
CA LYS A 198 -1.77 -19.88 -12.51
C LYS A 198 -1.52 -18.57 -11.76
N VAL A 199 -1.61 -18.56 -10.42
CA VAL A 199 -1.30 -17.37 -9.63
C VAL A 199 0.15 -16.93 -9.84
N LEU A 200 1.12 -17.84 -9.85
CA LEU A 200 2.52 -17.50 -10.16
C LEU A 200 2.67 -16.87 -11.55
N GLY A 201 1.95 -17.38 -12.53
CA GLY A 201 1.91 -16.80 -13.87
C GLY A 201 1.28 -15.40 -13.88
N ASP A 202 0.15 -15.21 -13.18
CA ASP A 202 -0.51 -13.90 -13.05
C ASP A 202 0.42 -12.87 -12.37
N VAL A 203 1.12 -13.27 -11.31
CA VAL A 203 2.12 -12.44 -10.61
C VAL A 203 3.28 -12.06 -11.54
N ALA A 204 3.86 -13.03 -12.26
CA ALA A 204 4.95 -12.79 -13.20
C ALA A 204 4.51 -11.81 -14.31
N LEU A 205 3.32 -12.00 -14.88
CA LEU A 205 2.79 -11.14 -15.93
C LEU A 205 2.57 -9.70 -15.43
N ARG A 206 2.05 -9.53 -14.21
CA ARG A 206 1.85 -8.21 -13.59
C ARG A 206 3.16 -7.52 -13.24
N ARG A 207 4.24 -8.29 -13.00
CA ARG A 207 5.60 -7.78 -12.85
C ARG A 207 6.30 -7.49 -14.18
N GLY A 208 5.64 -7.74 -15.32
CA GLY A 208 6.18 -7.53 -16.67
C GLY A 208 7.03 -8.68 -17.19
N ASP A 209 7.11 -9.79 -16.48
CA ASP A 209 7.83 -11.01 -16.90
C ASP A 209 6.88 -11.95 -17.67
N ALA A 210 6.69 -11.66 -18.95
CA ALA A 210 5.83 -12.49 -19.80
C ALA A 210 6.40 -13.89 -20.02
N GLN A 211 7.71 -14.09 -20.02
CA GLN A 211 8.34 -15.42 -20.19
C GLN A 211 8.19 -16.27 -18.93
N GLY A 212 8.42 -15.69 -17.75
CA GLY A 212 8.13 -16.35 -16.47
C GLY A 212 6.66 -16.70 -16.32
N ALA A 213 5.77 -15.84 -16.79
CA ALA A 213 4.34 -16.10 -16.80
C ALA A 213 3.98 -17.32 -17.68
N LEU A 214 4.51 -17.40 -18.90
CA LEU A 214 4.27 -18.51 -19.79
C LEU A 214 4.76 -19.84 -19.18
N ALA A 215 5.94 -19.86 -18.56
CA ALA A 215 6.46 -21.05 -17.90
C ALA A 215 5.54 -21.53 -16.77
N ALA A 216 5.08 -20.61 -15.92
CA ALA A 216 4.16 -20.96 -14.83
C ALA A 216 2.77 -21.42 -15.33
N TYR A 217 2.26 -20.83 -16.40
CA TYR A 217 1.01 -21.27 -17.01
C TYR A 217 1.13 -22.63 -17.71
N ASP A 218 2.30 -22.96 -18.31
CA ASP A 218 2.54 -24.28 -18.87
C ASP A 218 2.52 -25.35 -17.77
N ASP A 219 3.12 -25.06 -16.60
CA ASP A 219 3.04 -25.95 -15.43
C ASP A 219 1.58 -26.07 -14.93
N ALA A 220 0.82 -24.96 -14.92
CA ALA A 220 -0.60 -25.01 -14.60
C ALA A 220 -1.39 -25.89 -15.59
N LEU A 221 -1.08 -25.79 -16.87
CA LEU A 221 -1.78 -26.54 -17.92
C LEU A 221 -1.58 -28.06 -17.80
N GLN A 222 -0.38 -28.51 -17.34
CA GLN A 222 -0.07 -29.93 -17.14
C GLN A 222 -0.96 -30.60 -16.08
N THR A 223 -1.37 -29.83 -15.06
CA THR A 223 -2.15 -30.32 -13.93
C THR A 223 -3.59 -29.83 -13.95
N ALA A 224 -3.98 -29.03 -14.95
CA ALA A 224 -5.30 -28.45 -15.05
C ALA A 224 -6.39 -29.49 -15.32
N SER A 225 -7.44 -29.48 -14.51
CA SER A 225 -8.66 -30.26 -14.81
C SER A 225 -9.29 -29.81 -16.13
N PRO A 226 -10.07 -30.64 -16.79
CA PRO A 226 -10.76 -30.28 -18.05
C PRO A 226 -11.60 -29.00 -17.93
N ARG A 227 -12.15 -28.74 -16.76
CA ARG A 227 -12.94 -27.53 -16.47
C ARG A 227 -12.05 -26.29 -16.29
N PHE A 228 -10.85 -26.42 -15.73
CA PHE A 228 -9.94 -25.32 -15.46
C PHE A 228 -9.03 -24.97 -16.66
N LYS A 229 -8.81 -25.96 -17.55
CA LYS A 229 -7.95 -25.84 -18.73
C LYS A 229 -8.27 -24.63 -19.63
N PRO A 230 -9.54 -24.33 -19.99
CA PRO A 230 -9.83 -23.15 -20.81
C PRO A 230 -9.35 -21.83 -20.18
N LEU A 231 -9.48 -21.69 -18.87
CA LEU A 231 -9.01 -20.49 -18.16
C LEU A 231 -7.50 -20.34 -18.23
N VAL A 232 -6.75 -21.43 -18.07
CA VAL A 232 -5.27 -21.41 -18.21
C VAL A 232 -4.88 -21.03 -19.64
N LEU A 233 -5.59 -21.56 -20.67
CA LEU A 233 -5.34 -21.19 -22.06
C LEU A 233 -5.61 -19.70 -22.32
N LEU A 234 -6.62 -19.10 -21.72
CA LEU A 234 -6.85 -17.65 -21.79
C LEU A 234 -5.70 -16.86 -21.14
N SER A 235 -5.16 -17.35 -20.02
CA SER A 235 -4.01 -16.73 -19.37
C SER A 235 -2.73 -16.84 -20.23
N ILE A 236 -2.48 -17.99 -20.84
CA ILE A 236 -1.38 -18.18 -21.81
C ILE A 236 -1.54 -17.22 -22.98
N THR A 237 -2.75 -17.11 -23.55
CA THR A 237 -3.04 -16.18 -24.65
C THR A 237 -2.70 -14.75 -24.25
N ASN A 238 -3.11 -14.31 -23.06
CA ASN A 238 -2.80 -12.96 -22.55
C ASN A 238 -1.28 -12.74 -22.38
N ALA A 239 -0.54 -13.72 -21.89
CA ALA A 239 0.91 -13.65 -21.76
C ALA A 239 1.63 -13.61 -23.13
N GLN A 240 1.15 -14.40 -24.10
CA GLN A 240 1.66 -14.36 -25.47
C GLN A 240 1.40 -13.00 -26.14
N ILE A 241 0.24 -12.39 -25.92
CA ILE A 241 -0.04 -11.01 -26.36
C ILE A 241 0.96 -10.04 -25.73
N ALA A 242 1.21 -10.16 -24.41
CA ALA A 242 2.16 -9.32 -23.71
C ALA A 242 3.61 -9.53 -24.20
N ALA A 243 3.97 -10.74 -24.61
CA ALA A 243 5.25 -11.06 -25.22
C ALA A 243 5.36 -10.59 -26.69
N GLY A 244 4.27 -10.11 -27.30
CA GLY A 244 4.22 -9.69 -28.70
C GLY A 244 4.06 -10.83 -29.70
N ASP A 245 3.86 -12.07 -29.25
CA ASP A 245 3.63 -13.23 -30.10
C ASP A 245 2.13 -13.42 -30.40
N THR A 246 1.61 -12.57 -31.29
CA THR A 246 0.19 -12.60 -31.68
C THR A 246 -0.20 -13.87 -32.44
N ALA A 247 0.75 -14.49 -33.16
CA ALA A 247 0.49 -15.72 -33.90
C ALA A 247 0.28 -16.93 -32.95
N ALA A 248 1.16 -17.07 -31.93
CA ALA A 248 0.96 -18.06 -30.89
C ALA A 248 -0.33 -17.80 -30.10
N ALA A 249 -0.60 -16.53 -29.75
CA ALA A 249 -1.80 -16.14 -29.03
C ALA A 249 -3.09 -16.54 -29.78
N ARG A 250 -3.15 -16.30 -31.08
CA ARG A 250 -4.28 -16.71 -31.93
C ARG A 250 -4.46 -18.24 -31.90
N LYS A 251 -3.38 -18.98 -32.11
CA LYS A 251 -3.42 -20.44 -32.08
C LYS A 251 -3.89 -20.98 -30.73
N THR A 252 -3.43 -20.39 -29.64
CA THR A 252 -3.81 -20.79 -28.28
C THR A 252 -5.28 -20.50 -28.02
N LEU A 253 -5.76 -19.31 -28.39
CA LEU A 253 -7.17 -18.93 -28.24
C LEU A 253 -8.10 -19.82 -29.06
N ASP A 254 -7.73 -20.12 -30.33
CA ASP A 254 -8.48 -21.02 -31.19
C ASP A 254 -8.53 -22.45 -30.61
N SER A 255 -7.46 -22.91 -29.95
CA SER A 255 -7.42 -24.21 -29.27
C SER A 255 -8.28 -24.25 -28.00
N ALA A 256 -8.48 -23.11 -27.33
CA ALA A 256 -9.41 -23.02 -26.20
C ALA A 256 -10.88 -23.17 -26.68
N GLY A 257 -11.14 -22.81 -27.92
CA GLY A 257 -12.46 -22.83 -28.52
C GLY A 257 -13.40 -21.76 -27.97
N PRO A 258 -14.64 -21.66 -28.49
CA PRO A 258 -15.64 -20.75 -27.95
C PRO A 258 -15.93 -21.08 -26.48
N PRO A 259 -16.33 -20.10 -25.65
CA PRO A 259 -16.55 -20.32 -24.22
C PRO A 259 -17.59 -21.44 -24.00
N SER A 260 -17.18 -22.45 -23.25
CA SER A 260 -18.01 -23.63 -22.95
C SER A 260 -19.11 -23.33 -21.91
N SER A 261 -19.07 -22.18 -21.28
CA SER A 261 -20.07 -21.72 -20.32
C SER A 261 -20.25 -20.20 -20.39
N ALA A 262 -21.41 -19.71 -19.96
CA ALA A 262 -21.70 -18.28 -19.85
C ALA A 262 -20.72 -17.54 -18.92
N GLU A 263 -20.11 -18.26 -17.98
CA GLU A 263 -19.17 -17.74 -17.00
C GLU A 263 -17.80 -17.40 -17.61
N LEU A 264 -17.34 -18.16 -18.59
CA LEU A 264 -16.08 -17.93 -19.31
C LEU A 264 -16.21 -16.88 -20.43
N ALA A 265 -17.44 -16.60 -20.87
CA ALA A 265 -17.68 -15.71 -22.00
C ALA A 265 -17.08 -14.29 -21.79
N PRO A 266 -17.19 -13.64 -20.62
CA PRO A 266 -16.56 -12.32 -20.40
C PRO A 266 -15.04 -12.36 -20.50
N ALA A 267 -14.40 -13.36 -19.88
CA ALA A 267 -12.94 -13.50 -19.92
C ALA A 267 -12.45 -13.80 -21.36
N TYR A 268 -13.13 -14.67 -22.07
CA TYR A 268 -12.83 -15.00 -23.46
C TYR A 268 -12.91 -13.77 -24.34
N GLY A 269 -14.02 -13.02 -24.30
CA GLY A 269 -14.20 -11.84 -25.14
C GLY A 269 -13.19 -10.72 -24.82
N ARG A 270 -12.80 -10.53 -23.55
CA ARG A 270 -11.73 -9.58 -23.21
C ARG A 270 -10.39 -9.97 -23.84
N ILE A 271 -10.03 -11.26 -23.78
CA ILE A 271 -8.78 -11.75 -24.39
C ILE A 271 -8.84 -11.68 -25.91
N GLU A 272 -9.96 -12.03 -26.52
CA GLU A 272 -10.17 -11.91 -27.96
C GLU A 272 -10.06 -10.46 -28.43
N GLY A 273 -10.71 -9.52 -27.73
CA GLY A 273 -10.59 -8.10 -28.02
C GLY A 273 -9.15 -7.59 -27.92
N LYS A 274 -8.42 -7.99 -26.87
CA LYS A 274 -6.98 -7.66 -26.72
C LYS A 274 -6.15 -8.22 -27.87
N LEU A 275 -6.41 -9.46 -28.27
CA LEU A 275 -5.70 -10.11 -29.38
C LEU A 275 -6.00 -9.41 -30.70
N LEU A 276 -7.25 -9.05 -30.98
CA LEU A 276 -7.63 -8.30 -32.17
C LEU A 276 -6.94 -6.93 -32.24
N LEU A 277 -6.79 -6.24 -31.10
CA LEU A 277 -6.00 -5.00 -31.01
C LEU A 277 -4.52 -5.25 -31.35
N ALA A 278 -3.94 -6.32 -30.80
CA ALA A 278 -2.55 -6.68 -31.07
C ALA A 278 -2.32 -7.13 -32.52
N GLU A 279 -3.34 -7.70 -33.18
CA GLU A 279 -3.34 -8.04 -34.62
C GLU A 279 -3.56 -6.81 -35.52
N GLY A 280 -3.77 -5.61 -34.96
CA GLY A 280 -4.07 -4.41 -35.76
C GLY A 280 -5.49 -4.35 -36.32
N LYS A 281 -6.45 -5.01 -35.69
CA LYS A 281 -7.87 -5.07 -36.06
C LYS A 281 -8.78 -4.33 -35.06
N PRO A 282 -8.60 -3.02 -34.84
CA PRO A 282 -9.30 -2.30 -33.77
C PRO A 282 -10.82 -2.22 -33.98
N ALA A 283 -11.30 -2.18 -35.22
CA ALA A 283 -12.72 -2.14 -35.51
C ALA A 283 -13.44 -3.46 -35.11
N ASP A 284 -12.75 -4.60 -35.23
CA ASP A 284 -13.32 -5.89 -34.82
C ASP A 284 -13.21 -6.05 -33.30
N ALA A 285 -12.12 -5.60 -32.68
CA ALA A 285 -12.00 -5.56 -31.23
C ALA A 285 -13.14 -4.72 -30.60
N LEU A 286 -13.44 -3.55 -31.17
CA LEU A 286 -14.54 -2.69 -30.72
C LEU A 286 -15.89 -3.40 -30.75
N LYS A 287 -16.20 -4.15 -31.83
CA LYS A 287 -17.44 -4.96 -31.91
C LYS A 287 -17.53 -6.02 -30.79
N VAL A 288 -16.41 -6.71 -30.54
CA VAL A 288 -16.36 -7.72 -29.47
C VAL A 288 -16.63 -7.10 -28.10
N TYR A 289 -15.97 -6.00 -27.77
CA TYR A 289 -16.16 -5.31 -26.48
C TYR A 289 -17.57 -4.72 -26.33
N GLN A 290 -18.13 -4.11 -27.40
CA GLN A 290 -19.50 -3.58 -27.38
C GLN A 290 -20.54 -4.67 -27.19
N ALA A 291 -20.35 -5.83 -27.81
CA ALA A 291 -21.25 -6.98 -27.63
C ALA A 291 -21.24 -7.48 -26.18
N GLN A 292 -20.09 -7.45 -25.49
CA GLN A 292 -19.99 -7.79 -24.08
C GLN A 292 -20.78 -6.83 -23.18
N LEU A 293 -20.66 -5.51 -23.39
CA LEU A 293 -21.43 -4.53 -22.64
C LEU A 293 -22.93 -4.68 -22.83
N ALA A 294 -23.38 -4.98 -24.05
CA ALA A 294 -24.81 -5.22 -24.34
C ALA A 294 -25.38 -6.42 -23.60
N GLY A 295 -24.54 -7.40 -23.27
CA GLY A 295 -24.91 -8.61 -22.52
C GLY A 295 -24.78 -8.48 -21.00
N SER A 296 -24.15 -7.41 -20.50
CA SER A 296 -23.90 -7.21 -19.08
C SER A 296 -24.98 -6.36 -18.39
N SER A 297 -25.20 -6.62 -17.08
CA SER A 297 -26.08 -5.76 -16.26
C SER A 297 -25.38 -4.43 -15.99
N THR A 298 -25.97 -3.32 -16.43
CA THR A 298 -25.42 -1.96 -16.21
C THR A 298 -25.60 -1.44 -14.78
N SER A 299 -26.35 -2.17 -13.95
CA SER A 299 -26.74 -1.68 -12.60
C SER A 299 -25.79 -2.11 -11.48
N GLU A 300 -24.90 -3.07 -11.72
CA GLU A 300 -23.96 -3.55 -10.70
C GLU A 300 -22.53 -3.21 -11.08
N ALA A 301 -21.71 -2.80 -10.08
CA ALA A 301 -20.28 -2.64 -10.26
C ALA A 301 -19.69 -3.99 -10.65
N ASN A 302 -19.23 -4.09 -11.88
CA ASN A 302 -18.70 -5.32 -12.45
C ASN A 302 -17.24 -5.09 -12.86
N TYR A 303 -16.34 -5.89 -12.29
CA TYR A 303 -14.91 -5.84 -12.61
C TYR A 303 -14.64 -6.04 -14.10
N ASP A 304 -15.47 -6.84 -14.78
CA ASP A 304 -15.34 -7.05 -16.21
C ASP A 304 -15.67 -5.80 -17.03
N ASN A 305 -16.66 -5.00 -16.63
CA ASN A 305 -17.03 -3.78 -17.36
C ASN A 305 -15.90 -2.75 -17.37
N LEU A 306 -15.17 -2.60 -16.28
CA LEU A 306 -13.98 -1.77 -16.20
C LEU A 306 -13.00 -2.07 -17.34
N TRP A 307 -12.65 -3.36 -17.50
CA TRP A 307 -11.67 -3.77 -18.51
C TRP A 307 -12.23 -3.81 -19.93
N VAL A 308 -13.53 -3.94 -20.08
CA VAL A 308 -14.20 -3.79 -21.37
C VAL A 308 -14.19 -2.33 -21.82
N HIS A 309 -14.51 -1.37 -20.93
CA HIS A 309 -14.42 0.05 -21.25
C HIS A 309 -12.97 0.48 -21.55
N GLU A 310 -11.98 -0.04 -20.82
CA GLU A 310 -10.56 0.17 -21.14
C GLU A 310 -10.22 -0.36 -22.54
N GLY A 311 -10.70 -1.56 -22.89
CA GLY A 311 -10.52 -2.15 -24.20
C GLY A 311 -11.17 -1.32 -25.34
N ILE A 312 -12.38 -0.80 -25.11
CA ILE A 312 -13.07 0.13 -26.02
C ILE A 312 -12.24 1.39 -26.22
N GLY A 313 -11.72 1.98 -25.13
CA GLY A 313 -10.86 3.14 -25.20
C GLY A 313 -9.63 2.91 -26.05
N ARG A 314 -8.94 1.79 -25.86
CA ARG A 314 -7.80 1.37 -26.70
C ARG A 314 -8.18 1.18 -28.15
N ALA A 315 -9.34 0.58 -28.43
CA ALA A 315 -9.80 0.39 -29.79
C ALA A 315 -10.04 1.72 -30.50
N TYR A 316 -10.70 2.68 -29.84
CA TYR A 316 -10.89 4.02 -30.40
C TYR A 316 -9.57 4.77 -30.59
N LEU A 317 -8.61 4.66 -29.65
CA LEU A 317 -7.27 5.25 -29.84
C LEU A 317 -6.57 4.67 -31.09
N ALA A 318 -6.66 3.37 -31.30
CA ALA A 318 -6.08 2.72 -32.46
C ALA A 318 -6.79 3.11 -33.79
N LEU A 319 -8.06 3.51 -33.71
CA LEU A 319 -8.82 4.08 -34.83
C LEU A 319 -8.58 5.58 -35.04
N GLY A 320 -7.84 6.25 -34.13
CA GLY A 320 -7.59 7.69 -34.17
C GLY A 320 -8.71 8.55 -33.59
N ASP A 321 -9.74 7.96 -33.00
CA ASP A 321 -10.89 8.64 -32.41
C ASP A 321 -10.64 8.92 -30.93
N LYS A 322 -10.01 10.07 -30.65
CA LYS A 322 -9.65 10.47 -29.28
C LYS A 322 -10.85 10.83 -28.41
N ASP A 323 -11.92 11.33 -28.97
CA ASP A 323 -13.08 11.78 -28.20
C ASP A 323 -13.84 10.58 -27.62
N HIS A 324 -14.20 9.58 -28.44
CA HIS A 324 -14.81 8.37 -27.95
C HIS A 324 -13.86 7.55 -27.06
N ALA A 325 -12.55 7.58 -27.34
CA ALA A 325 -11.57 6.97 -26.44
C ALA A 325 -11.61 7.58 -25.05
N ARG A 326 -11.63 8.91 -24.95
CA ARG A 326 -11.75 9.64 -23.68
C ARG A 326 -13.02 9.25 -22.94
N GLU A 327 -14.17 9.23 -23.62
CA GLU A 327 -15.44 8.81 -23.02
C GLU A 327 -15.36 7.39 -22.44
N ALA A 328 -14.79 6.45 -23.19
CA ALA A 328 -14.64 5.07 -22.75
C ALA A 328 -13.70 4.95 -21.53
N TYR A 329 -12.58 5.66 -21.49
CA TYR A 329 -11.69 5.68 -20.34
C TYR A 329 -12.34 6.35 -19.11
N LEU A 330 -13.15 7.39 -19.30
CA LEU A 330 -13.92 7.99 -18.20
C LEU A 330 -14.94 7.01 -17.63
N GLN A 331 -15.60 6.19 -18.46
CA GLN A 331 -16.48 5.12 -17.99
C GLN A 331 -15.70 4.05 -17.21
N ALA A 332 -14.50 3.67 -17.68
CA ALA A 332 -13.63 2.75 -16.96
C ALA A 332 -13.23 3.29 -15.58
N VAL A 333 -12.93 4.59 -15.47
CA VAL A 333 -12.68 5.27 -14.18
C VAL A 333 -13.91 5.19 -13.27
N GLU A 334 -15.11 5.48 -13.78
CA GLU A 334 -16.36 5.38 -13.00
C GLU A 334 -16.60 3.96 -12.50
N ASP A 335 -16.33 2.94 -13.33
CA ASP A 335 -16.48 1.54 -12.92
C ASP A 335 -15.45 1.17 -11.84
N SER A 336 -14.21 1.66 -11.95
CA SER A 336 -13.20 1.45 -10.92
C SER A 336 -13.62 2.03 -9.56
N GLU A 337 -14.25 3.20 -9.55
CA GLU A 337 -14.74 3.83 -8.33
C GLU A 337 -15.93 3.09 -7.72
N LYS A 338 -16.86 2.59 -8.55
CA LYS A 338 -17.96 1.74 -8.07
C LYS A 338 -17.45 0.44 -7.44
N ILE A 339 -16.40 -0.16 -8.03
CA ILE A 339 -15.74 -1.34 -7.47
C ILE A 339 -15.07 -0.99 -6.15
N ARG A 340 -14.30 0.12 -6.11
CA ARG A 340 -13.65 0.62 -4.89
C ARG A 340 -14.64 0.84 -3.75
N ALA A 341 -15.81 1.37 -4.05
CA ALA A 341 -16.87 1.62 -3.07
C ALA A 341 -17.33 0.37 -2.31
N ARG A 342 -17.08 -0.82 -2.87
CA ARG A 342 -17.40 -2.10 -2.23
C ARG A 342 -16.31 -2.60 -1.29
N PHE A 343 -15.08 -2.06 -1.39
CA PHE A 343 -13.98 -2.48 -0.53
C PHE A 343 -14.08 -1.78 0.84
N ARG A 344 -14.06 -2.56 1.90
CA ARG A 344 -14.05 -2.06 3.28
C ARG A 344 -12.63 -1.80 3.79
N SER A 345 -11.62 -2.39 3.18
CA SER A 345 -10.23 -2.27 3.59
C SER A 345 -9.45 -1.29 2.72
N ASP A 346 -8.64 -0.46 3.35
CA ASP A 346 -7.84 0.57 2.67
C ASP A 346 -6.69 -0.03 1.86
N GLU A 347 -6.14 -1.17 2.29
CA GLU A 347 -5.09 -1.89 1.59
C GLU A 347 -5.60 -2.42 0.24
N PHE A 348 -6.82 -2.93 0.19
CA PHE A 348 -7.42 -3.39 -1.07
C PHE A 348 -7.80 -2.25 -2.02
N LYS A 349 -8.21 -1.13 -1.45
CA LYS A 349 -8.40 0.09 -2.25
C LYS A 349 -7.08 0.47 -2.93
N THR A 350 -5.96 0.38 -2.21
CA THR A 350 -4.62 0.66 -2.75
C THR A 350 -4.23 -0.35 -3.85
N GLY A 351 -4.48 -1.64 -3.65
CA GLY A 351 -4.22 -2.70 -4.64
C GLY A 351 -4.99 -2.50 -5.94
N LEU A 352 -6.30 -2.23 -5.86
CA LEU A 352 -7.13 -1.94 -7.02
C LEU A 352 -6.60 -0.72 -7.80
N PHE A 353 -6.23 0.35 -7.11
CA PHE A 353 -5.67 1.54 -7.77
C PHE A 353 -4.37 1.23 -8.51
N GLY A 354 -3.53 0.34 -7.97
CA GLY A 354 -2.35 -0.11 -8.66
C GLY A 354 -2.64 -0.73 -10.03
N ASP A 355 -3.69 -1.56 -10.12
CA ASP A 355 -4.08 -2.19 -11.37
C ASP A 355 -4.77 -1.22 -12.35
N THR A 356 -5.54 -0.26 -11.82
CA THR A 356 -6.29 0.70 -12.63
C THR A 356 -5.52 1.99 -12.94
N GLN A 357 -4.29 2.14 -12.44
CA GLN A 357 -3.49 3.34 -12.65
C GLN A 357 -3.33 3.69 -14.13
N SER A 358 -3.11 2.69 -15.00
CA SER A 358 -3.01 2.92 -16.46
C SER A 358 -4.29 3.48 -17.06
N VAL A 359 -5.45 3.12 -16.52
CA VAL A 359 -6.76 3.66 -16.94
C VAL A 359 -6.84 5.14 -16.60
N PHE A 360 -6.47 5.51 -15.36
CA PHE A 360 -6.42 6.92 -14.96
C PHE A 360 -5.40 7.72 -15.76
N GLU A 361 -4.20 7.17 -16.00
CA GLU A 361 -3.15 7.87 -16.77
C GLU A 361 -3.61 8.18 -18.20
N GLU A 362 -4.26 7.24 -18.89
CA GLU A 362 -4.80 7.50 -20.23
C GLU A 362 -5.99 8.47 -20.20
N ALA A 363 -6.88 8.36 -19.21
CA ALA A 363 -7.98 9.31 -19.03
C ALA A 363 -7.46 10.73 -18.80
N ILE A 364 -6.47 10.91 -17.90
CA ILE A 364 -5.83 12.20 -17.64
C ILE A 364 -5.19 12.74 -18.90
N LYS A 365 -4.40 11.90 -19.60
CA LYS A 365 -3.71 12.30 -20.84
C LYS A 365 -4.69 12.80 -21.90
N LEU A 366 -5.74 12.04 -22.18
CA LEU A 366 -6.75 12.42 -23.19
C LEU A 366 -7.52 13.67 -22.79
N THR A 367 -7.77 13.86 -21.50
CA THR A 367 -8.46 15.04 -20.97
C THR A 367 -7.57 16.29 -21.07
N VAL A 368 -6.27 16.16 -20.78
CA VAL A 368 -5.27 17.22 -21.00
C VAL A 368 -5.12 17.54 -22.50
N ASP A 369 -5.03 16.52 -23.36
CA ASP A 369 -4.94 16.67 -24.82
C ASP A 369 -6.16 17.43 -25.39
N ALA A 370 -7.33 17.31 -24.74
CA ALA A 370 -8.53 18.07 -25.07
C ALA A 370 -8.55 19.50 -24.50
N GLY A 371 -7.54 19.90 -23.72
CA GLY A 371 -7.44 21.22 -23.10
C GLY A 371 -8.22 21.37 -21.79
N ASP A 372 -8.84 20.32 -21.28
CA ASP A 372 -9.59 20.32 -20.02
C ASP A 372 -8.66 20.02 -18.82
N TYR A 373 -7.92 21.02 -18.38
CA TYR A 373 -7.01 20.90 -17.24
C TYR A 373 -7.75 20.73 -15.90
N GLU A 374 -8.97 21.22 -15.77
CA GLU A 374 -9.78 21.04 -14.54
C GLU A 374 -10.27 19.60 -14.42
N GLY A 375 -10.83 19.04 -15.49
CA GLY A 375 -11.23 17.64 -15.54
C GLY A 375 -10.04 16.69 -15.31
N ALA A 376 -8.90 16.99 -15.92
CA ALA A 376 -7.67 16.21 -15.73
C ALA A 376 -7.14 16.28 -14.29
N TRP A 377 -7.20 17.44 -13.64
CA TRP A 377 -6.87 17.58 -12.23
C TRP A 377 -7.80 16.75 -11.34
N ASN A 378 -9.10 16.78 -11.59
CA ASN A 378 -10.05 15.96 -10.84
C ASN A 378 -9.73 14.46 -10.96
N LEU A 379 -9.38 14.00 -12.17
CA LEU A 379 -8.95 12.62 -12.40
C LEU A 379 -7.64 12.30 -11.65
N SER A 380 -6.68 13.23 -11.61
CA SER A 380 -5.43 13.10 -10.85
C SER A 380 -5.72 12.90 -9.36
N GLU A 381 -6.55 13.77 -8.76
CA GLU A 381 -6.93 13.66 -7.36
C GLU A 381 -7.73 12.38 -7.05
N ARG A 382 -8.54 11.90 -8.00
CA ARG A 382 -9.27 10.61 -7.88
C ARG A 382 -8.32 9.41 -7.95
N SER A 383 -7.16 9.53 -8.56
CA SER A 383 -6.19 8.45 -8.76
C SER A 383 -5.20 8.29 -7.61
N ARG A 384 -5.09 9.24 -6.66
CA ARG A 384 -4.02 9.27 -5.67
C ARG A 384 -4.51 9.41 -4.23
N ALA A 385 -3.73 8.90 -3.27
CA ALA A 385 -3.89 9.08 -1.82
C ALA A 385 -5.33 8.87 -1.29
N ARG A 386 -6.14 8.07 -2.00
CA ARG A 386 -7.57 7.89 -1.69
C ARG A 386 -7.79 7.09 -0.42
N ALA A 387 -6.97 6.08 -0.16
CA ALA A 387 -7.05 5.32 1.06
C ALA A 387 -6.69 6.19 2.28
N LEU A 388 -5.67 7.03 2.17
CA LEU A 388 -5.33 7.99 3.21
C LEU A 388 -6.44 9.03 3.41
N LEU A 389 -7.05 9.55 2.32
CA LEU A 389 -8.15 10.51 2.39
C LEU A 389 -9.36 9.93 3.13
N ASP A 390 -9.73 8.68 2.81
CA ASP A 390 -10.86 8.00 3.46
C ASP A 390 -10.62 7.88 4.98
N VAL A 391 -9.40 7.50 5.39
CA VAL A 391 -9.03 7.40 6.81
C VAL A 391 -9.04 8.76 7.51
N VAL A 392 -8.42 9.75 6.88
CA VAL A 392 -8.37 11.10 7.45
C VAL A 392 -9.79 11.63 7.67
N ARG A 393 -10.74 11.36 6.79
CA ARG A 393 -12.17 11.75 6.96
C ARG A 393 -12.88 10.96 8.04
N ASN A 394 -12.78 9.64 8.05
CA ASN A 394 -13.55 8.75 8.91
C ASN A 394 -13.33 8.98 10.41
N ARG A 395 -12.16 9.47 10.80
CA ARG A 395 -11.87 9.80 12.19
C ARG A 395 -12.57 11.05 12.71
N VAL A 396 -13.15 11.88 11.81
CA VAL A 396 -13.96 13.06 12.22
C VAL A 396 -15.39 12.67 12.51
N ASP A 397 -15.94 11.70 11.79
CA ASP A 397 -17.36 11.37 11.76
C ASP A 397 -17.69 10.02 12.44
N ALA A 398 -17.04 9.69 13.56
CA ALA A 398 -17.31 8.47 14.33
C ALA A 398 -18.75 8.36 14.84
N GLY A 399 -19.72 8.54 13.98
CA GLY A 399 -21.18 8.50 14.22
C GLY A 399 -22.00 8.42 12.94
N VAL A 400 -21.39 8.41 11.77
CA VAL A 400 -22.06 8.33 10.47
C VAL A 400 -21.93 6.93 9.88
N ASP A 401 -23.06 6.43 9.38
CA ASP A 401 -23.27 5.10 8.82
C ASP A 401 -22.19 4.70 7.78
N ASP A 402 -21.67 3.49 7.89
CA ASP A 402 -20.59 2.87 7.07
C ASP A 402 -20.82 3.00 5.54
N GLN A 403 -22.04 3.28 5.09
CA GLN A 403 -22.39 3.42 3.67
C GLN A 403 -21.98 4.76 3.04
N GLN A 404 -21.59 5.78 3.83
CA GLN A 404 -21.14 7.10 3.33
C GLN A 404 -19.61 7.27 3.28
N LEU A 405 -18.84 6.23 3.55
CA LEU A 405 -17.38 6.25 3.72
C LEU A 405 -16.58 6.47 2.42
N ASN A 406 -17.23 6.48 1.25
CA ASN A 406 -16.58 6.75 -0.02
C ASN A 406 -16.62 8.25 -0.34
N GLY A 407 -15.78 9.01 0.37
CA GLY A 407 -15.70 10.45 0.22
C GLY A 407 -15.38 10.86 -1.23
N THR A 408 -16.19 11.76 -1.78
CA THR A 408 -15.90 12.41 -3.06
C THR A 408 -14.69 13.32 -2.93
N VAL A 409 -13.85 13.40 -3.96
CA VAL A 409 -12.80 14.41 -4.07
C VAL A 409 -13.42 15.80 -3.98
N PRO A 410 -12.81 16.78 -3.27
CA PRO A 410 -13.33 18.15 -3.25
C PRO A 410 -13.31 18.74 -4.66
N THR A 411 -14.25 19.62 -4.93
CA THR A 411 -14.26 20.38 -6.19
C THR A 411 -13.06 21.34 -6.24
N LEU A 412 -12.58 21.65 -7.44
CA LEU A 412 -11.54 22.67 -7.62
C LEU A 412 -11.92 23.99 -6.94
N GLN A 413 -13.21 24.37 -7.00
CA GLN A 413 -13.70 25.58 -6.34
C GLN A 413 -13.51 25.51 -4.82
N ALA A 414 -13.82 24.39 -4.18
CA ALA A 414 -13.59 24.20 -2.75
C ALA A 414 -12.10 24.32 -2.36
N VAL A 415 -11.21 23.77 -3.20
CA VAL A 415 -9.76 23.92 -3.02
C VAL A 415 -9.36 25.39 -3.10
N ARG A 416 -9.81 26.11 -4.13
CA ARG A 416 -9.50 27.53 -4.33
C ARG A 416 -10.01 28.41 -3.20
N ASP A 417 -11.21 28.13 -2.71
CA ASP A 417 -11.82 28.89 -1.61
C ASP A 417 -11.06 28.74 -0.29
N ALA A 418 -10.44 27.57 -0.07
CA ALA A 418 -9.62 27.30 1.09
C ALA A 418 -8.24 27.99 1.05
N LEU A 419 -7.75 28.38 -0.13
CA LEU A 419 -6.45 29.06 -0.28
C LEU A 419 -6.52 30.54 0.06
N ARG A 420 -5.42 31.05 0.63
CA ARG A 420 -5.18 32.47 0.79
C ARG A 420 -4.58 33.07 -0.49
N PRO A 421 -4.65 34.41 -0.68
CA PRO A 421 -4.14 35.06 -1.90
C PRO A 421 -2.65 34.83 -2.19
N ASN A 422 -1.86 34.55 -1.15
CA ASN A 422 -0.41 34.32 -1.25
C ASN A 422 -0.03 32.85 -1.17
N GLU A 423 -0.95 31.94 -1.43
CA GLU A 423 -0.74 30.50 -1.42
C GLU A 423 -1.05 29.90 -2.80
N ALA A 424 -0.23 28.94 -3.20
CA ALA A 424 -0.45 28.14 -4.39
C ALA A 424 -0.23 26.66 -4.11
N ILE A 425 -1.16 25.82 -4.56
CA ILE A 425 -0.91 24.39 -4.67
C ILE A 425 -0.22 24.15 -6.01
N VAL A 426 0.93 23.47 -5.98
CA VAL A 426 1.65 23.03 -7.18
C VAL A 426 1.57 21.51 -7.23
N GLU A 427 0.69 20.99 -8.04
CA GLU A 427 0.42 19.56 -8.15
C GLU A 427 1.04 18.99 -9.41
N TYR A 428 1.80 17.91 -9.27
CA TYR A 428 2.45 17.19 -10.34
C TYR A 428 1.76 15.86 -10.60
N HIS A 429 1.69 15.45 -11.87
CA HIS A 429 1.28 14.11 -12.27
C HIS A 429 2.18 13.59 -13.40
N SER A 430 2.99 12.59 -13.07
CA SER A 430 3.95 12.00 -14.00
C SER A 430 3.27 10.91 -14.82
N LEU A 431 2.97 11.22 -16.09
CA LEU A 431 2.59 10.23 -17.09
C LEU A 431 3.85 9.58 -17.68
N LYS A 432 3.69 8.57 -18.52
CA LYS A 432 4.82 7.83 -19.12
C LYS A 432 5.81 8.75 -19.86
N ASP A 433 5.30 9.62 -20.73
CA ASP A 433 6.11 10.45 -21.62
C ASP A 433 5.95 11.96 -21.38
N THR A 434 5.18 12.34 -20.36
CA THR A 434 4.81 13.73 -20.10
C THR A 434 4.59 13.96 -18.63
N LEU A 435 4.99 15.13 -18.13
CA LEU A 435 4.65 15.60 -16.79
C LEU A 435 3.56 16.67 -16.90
N VAL A 436 2.43 16.45 -16.25
CA VAL A 436 1.37 17.45 -16.12
C VAL A 436 1.54 18.17 -14.79
N VAL A 437 1.40 19.49 -14.80
CA VAL A 437 1.53 20.32 -13.58
C VAL A 437 0.35 21.27 -13.52
N TRP A 438 -0.32 21.31 -12.38
CA TRP A 438 -1.34 22.30 -12.08
C TRP A 438 -0.84 23.27 -11.02
N VAL A 439 -1.05 24.56 -11.26
CA VAL A 439 -0.84 25.61 -10.27
C VAL A 439 -2.20 26.18 -9.91
N ILE A 440 -2.66 25.85 -8.71
CA ILE A 440 -3.98 26.21 -8.17
C ILE A 440 -3.81 27.36 -7.20
N ARG A 441 -4.43 28.49 -7.50
CA ARG A 441 -4.48 29.70 -6.67
C ARG A 441 -5.92 30.03 -6.35
N LYS A 442 -6.12 30.89 -5.36
CA LYS A 442 -7.45 31.46 -5.10
C LYS A 442 -8.05 32.12 -6.35
N SER A 443 -7.23 32.72 -7.20
CA SER A 443 -7.63 33.39 -8.43
C SER A 443 -8.01 32.47 -9.59
N GLY A 444 -7.51 31.23 -9.61
CA GLY A 444 -7.76 30.30 -10.72
C GLY A 444 -6.80 29.10 -10.74
N LEU A 445 -6.94 28.31 -11.79
CA LEU A 445 -6.09 27.18 -12.16
C LEU A 445 -5.28 27.55 -13.39
N SER A 446 -3.99 27.21 -13.41
CA SER A 446 -3.19 27.12 -14.63
C SER A 446 -2.64 25.69 -14.75
N GLY A 447 -2.81 25.09 -15.94
CA GLY A 447 -2.27 23.78 -16.27
C GLY A 447 -1.08 23.90 -17.21
N HIS A 448 -0.10 23.05 -17.02
CA HIS A 448 1.12 22.99 -17.81
C HIS A 448 1.40 21.54 -18.22
N THR A 449 1.79 21.35 -19.48
CA THR A 449 2.22 20.05 -19.98
C THR A 449 3.69 20.15 -20.36
N LEU A 450 4.54 19.40 -19.66
CA LEU A 450 5.98 19.41 -19.84
C LEU A 450 6.40 18.10 -20.53
N PRO A 451 7.20 18.13 -21.61
CA PRO A 451 7.62 16.95 -22.36
C PRO A 451 8.75 16.21 -21.62
N LEU A 452 8.45 15.72 -20.42
CA LEU A 452 9.37 15.03 -19.53
C LEU A 452 8.89 13.61 -19.32
N LYS A 453 9.71 12.63 -19.69
CA LYS A 453 9.42 11.22 -19.46
C LYS A 453 9.61 10.87 -17.97
N ARG A 454 8.75 10.00 -17.48
CA ARG A 454 8.85 9.49 -16.09
C ARG A 454 10.25 8.97 -15.78
N ALA A 455 10.85 8.14 -16.63
CA ALA A 455 12.18 7.58 -16.41
C ALA A 455 13.29 8.65 -16.34
N ASP A 456 13.16 9.76 -17.09
CA ASP A 456 14.11 10.86 -17.02
C ASP A 456 13.97 11.64 -15.71
N ILE A 457 12.74 11.79 -15.21
CA ILE A 457 12.46 12.39 -13.89
C ILE A 457 13.04 11.52 -12.79
N ASP A 458 12.79 10.20 -12.81
CA ASP A 458 13.30 9.26 -11.82
C ASP A 458 14.83 9.31 -11.72
N THR A 459 15.49 9.35 -12.87
CA THR A 459 16.96 9.48 -12.94
C THR A 459 17.42 10.83 -12.39
N ALA A 460 16.80 11.94 -12.80
CA ALA A 460 17.23 13.26 -12.38
C ALA A 460 17.00 13.52 -10.88
N VAL A 461 15.91 13.01 -10.30
CA VAL A 461 15.66 13.07 -8.86
C VAL A 461 16.72 12.27 -8.09
N THR A 462 17.04 11.07 -8.58
CA THR A 462 18.10 10.22 -8.00
C THR A 462 19.46 10.93 -8.02
N ASP A 463 19.81 11.59 -9.13
CA ASP A 463 21.07 12.33 -9.28
C ASP A 463 21.17 13.50 -8.30
N VAL A 464 20.11 14.33 -8.20
CA VAL A 464 20.07 15.46 -7.23
C VAL A 464 20.20 14.94 -5.81
N ARG A 465 19.40 13.93 -5.45
CA ARG A 465 19.41 13.37 -4.11
C ARG A 465 20.78 12.80 -3.74
N ASN A 466 21.38 11.98 -4.62
CA ASN A 466 22.70 11.41 -4.41
C ASN A 466 23.77 12.48 -4.29
N ALA A 467 23.70 13.53 -5.13
CA ALA A 467 24.64 14.63 -5.05
C ALA A 467 24.54 15.39 -3.72
N ILE A 468 23.34 15.57 -3.18
CA ILE A 468 23.13 16.22 -1.87
C ILE A 468 23.63 15.31 -0.75
N VAL A 469 23.21 14.05 -0.71
CA VAL A 469 23.56 13.09 0.37
C VAL A 469 25.07 12.88 0.45
N HIS A 470 25.75 12.75 -0.70
CA HIS A 470 27.21 12.59 -0.75
C HIS A 470 27.98 13.93 -0.73
N ARG A 471 27.32 15.05 -0.46
CA ARG A 471 27.89 16.41 -0.38
C ARG A 471 28.71 16.79 -1.61
N SER A 472 28.23 16.38 -2.79
CA SER A 472 28.87 16.67 -4.06
C SER A 472 28.71 18.14 -4.44
N LYS A 473 29.74 18.72 -5.04
CA LYS A 473 29.67 20.07 -5.65
C LYS A 473 28.65 20.14 -6.80
N ASN A 474 28.29 19.00 -7.39
CA ASN A 474 27.31 18.92 -8.46
C ASN A 474 25.85 19.10 -7.99
N ALA A 475 25.58 19.12 -6.67
CA ALA A 475 24.25 19.29 -6.13
C ALA A 475 23.54 20.55 -6.70
N ILE A 476 24.26 21.67 -6.79
CA ILE A 476 23.73 22.91 -7.37
C ILE A 476 23.42 22.71 -8.87
N THR A 477 24.35 22.17 -9.64
CA THR A 477 24.18 21.97 -11.10
C THR A 477 23.01 21.07 -11.43
N TYR A 478 22.80 20.00 -10.65
CA TYR A 478 21.63 19.13 -10.82
C TYR A 478 20.35 19.83 -10.36
N GLY A 479 20.42 20.60 -9.27
CA GLY A 479 19.32 21.45 -8.80
C GLY A 479 18.89 22.49 -9.83
N ASP A 480 19.85 23.18 -10.50
CA ASP A 480 19.57 24.13 -11.61
C ASP A 480 18.81 23.48 -12.74
N LYS A 481 19.22 22.27 -13.17
CA LYS A 481 18.56 21.54 -14.23
C LYS A 481 17.10 21.22 -13.89
N LEU A 482 16.85 20.69 -12.69
CA LEU A 482 15.48 20.36 -12.27
C LEU A 482 14.65 21.61 -12.01
N TYR A 483 15.23 22.69 -11.47
CA TYR A 483 14.54 23.96 -11.34
C TYR A 483 14.05 24.46 -12.72
N ALA A 484 14.91 24.44 -13.72
CA ALA A 484 14.56 24.88 -15.07
C ALA A 484 13.43 24.05 -15.70
N LEU A 485 13.35 22.76 -15.35
CA LEU A 485 12.34 21.85 -15.88
C LEU A 485 11.02 21.90 -15.09
N LEU A 486 11.09 21.94 -13.76
CA LEU A 486 9.93 21.73 -12.89
C LEU A 486 9.32 23.04 -12.36
N ILE A 487 10.11 24.08 -12.15
CA ILE A 487 9.71 25.31 -11.46
C ILE A 487 9.61 26.50 -12.41
N ALA A 488 10.63 26.73 -13.23
CA ALA A 488 10.69 27.91 -14.10
C ALA A 488 9.47 28.08 -15.02
N PRO A 489 8.85 26.99 -15.57
CA PRO A 489 7.68 27.13 -16.43
C PRO A 489 6.40 27.58 -15.72
N LEU A 490 6.36 27.52 -14.36
CA LEU A 490 5.12 27.68 -13.59
C LEU A 490 4.73 29.13 -13.27
N ALA A 491 5.59 30.10 -13.61
CA ALA A 491 5.37 31.52 -13.35
C ALA A 491 4.93 31.82 -11.90
N LEU A 492 5.67 31.27 -10.93
CA LEU A 492 5.40 31.46 -9.50
C LEU A 492 5.58 32.93 -9.12
N GLN A 493 4.75 33.41 -8.19
CA GLN A 493 4.84 34.81 -7.71
C GLN A 493 5.87 34.92 -6.58
N PRO A 494 6.68 35.98 -6.53
CA PRO A 494 7.67 36.17 -5.46
C PRO A 494 7.04 36.09 -4.07
N GLY A 495 7.61 35.26 -3.18
CA GLY A 495 7.13 35.09 -1.80
C GLY A 495 5.84 34.28 -1.65
N GLU A 496 5.32 33.72 -2.73
CA GLU A 496 4.16 32.80 -2.69
C GLU A 496 4.50 31.55 -1.88
N ARG A 497 3.61 31.13 -0.99
CA ARG A 497 3.75 29.88 -0.22
C ARG A 497 3.35 28.72 -1.12
N LEU A 498 4.24 27.77 -1.26
CA LEU A 498 4.05 26.62 -2.13
C LEU A 498 3.63 25.40 -1.33
N ILE A 499 2.45 24.91 -1.61
CA ILE A 499 1.94 23.63 -1.15
C ILE A 499 2.14 22.66 -2.31
N ILE A 500 3.22 21.88 -2.25
CA ILE A 500 3.63 21.01 -3.35
C ILE A 500 3.00 19.64 -3.14
N VAL A 501 2.34 19.14 -4.19
CA VAL A 501 1.79 17.79 -4.28
C VAL A 501 2.63 17.03 -5.31
N PRO A 502 3.63 16.25 -4.89
CA PRO A 502 4.50 15.49 -5.79
C PRO A 502 3.76 14.30 -6.41
N HIS A 503 4.37 13.62 -7.37
CA HIS A 503 3.93 12.34 -7.92
C HIS A 503 5.13 11.47 -8.28
N GLY A 504 5.06 10.16 -7.98
CA GLY A 504 6.12 9.21 -8.27
C GLY A 504 7.44 9.61 -7.62
N ALA A 505 8.55 9.52 -8.34
CA ALA A 505 9.87 9.85 -7.79
C ALA A 505 9.99 11.27 -7.22
N LEU A 506 9.12 12.21 -7.61
CA LEU A 506 9.13 13.58 -7.07
C LEU A 506 8.85 13.62 -5.55
N HIS A 507 8.29 12.60 -4.96
CA HIS A 507 8.17 12.47 -3.50
C HIS A 507 9.54 12.40 -2.79
N TYR A 508 10.59 12.01 -3.50
CA TYR A 508 11.96 11.96 -2.95
C TYR A 508 12.80 13.19 -3.30
N LEU A 509 12.20 14.18 -3.99
CA LEU A 509 12.90 15.40 -4.38
C LEU A 509 12.85 16.44 -3.26
N PRO A 510 14.00 16.90 -2.73
CA PRO A 510 14.04 18.02 -1.81
C PRO A 510 13.80 19.33 -2.57
N PHE A 511 12.54 19.70 -2.82
CA PHE A 511 12.16 20.88 -3.60
C PHE A 511 12.80 22.16 -3.09
N GLN A 512 12.96 22.30 -1.75
CA GLN A 512 13.62 23.43 -1.10
C GLN A 512 15.06 23.64 -1.60
N ALA A 513 15.74 22.57 -2.02
CA ALA A 513 17.13 22.59 -2.50
C ALA A 513 17.27 22.75 -4.02
N LEU A 514 16.16 22.89 -4.75
CA LEU A 514 16.24 23.26 -6.18
C LEU A 514 16.82 24.67 -6.29
N HIS A 515 17.80 24.85 -7.19
CA HIS A 515 18.52 26.09 -7.36
C HIS A 515 18.22 26.70 -8.71
N GLY A 516 18.00 28.01 -8.76
CA GLY A 516 17.70 28.75 -9.98
C GLY A 516 18.28 30.17 -9.96
N PRO A 517 17.88 31.05 -10.90
CA PRO A 517 18.44 32.39 -11.01
C PRO A 517 18.31 33.25 -9.76
N GLY A 518 17.36 32.97 -8.88
CA GLY A 518 17.13 33.69 -7.62
C GLY A 518 17.73 33.00 -6.38
N GLY A 519 18.61 32.01 -6.53
CA GLY A 519 19.12 31.17 -5.46
C GLY A 519 18.30 29.90 -5.26
N PHE A 520 18.34 29.32 -4.06
CA PHE A 520 17.54 28.14 -3.73
C PHE A 520 16.04 28.47 -3.64
N LEU A 521 15.19 27.53 -4.02
CA LEU A 521 13.73 27.73 -4.01
C LEU A 521 13.22 28.17 -2.62
N ILE A 522 13.80 27.63 -1.55
CA ILE A 522 13.45 28.02 -0.17
C ILE A 522 13.78 29.48 0.15
N GLU A 523 14.75 30.09 -0.53
CA GLU A 523 15.08 31.51 -0.35
C GLU A 523 13.98 32.40 -0.93
N GLN A 524 13.24 31.88 -1.91
CA GLN A 524 12.19 32.63 -2.62
C GLN A 524 10.80 32.30 -2.06
N HIS A 525 10.56 31.05 -1.63
CA HIS A 525 9.23 30.54 -1.26
C HIS A 525 9.26 29.71 0.02
N PRO A 526 8.30 29.91 0.96
CA PRO A 526 8.01 28.90 1.97
C PRO A 526 7.39 27.66 1.30
N ILE A 527 7.75 26.44 1.75
CA ILE A 527 7.38 25.20 1.11
C ILE A 527 6.81 24.21 2.14
N ALA A 528 5.69 23.56 1.79
CA ALA A 528 5.16 22.38 2.45
C ALA A 528 4.84 21.32 1.40
N LEU A 529 4.92 20.03 1.78
CA LEU A 529 4.57 18.91 0.92
C LEU A 529 3.24 18.30 1.37
N GLU A 530 2.45 17.81 0.41
CA GLU A 530 1.17 17.18 0.68
C GLU A 530 0.99 15.91 -0.17
N PRO A 531 0.29 14.90 0.36
CA PRO A 531 0.01 13.69 -0.41
C PRO A 531 -0.95 13.92 -1.59
N SER A 532 -1.95 14.81 -1.40
CA SER A 532 -2.87 15.29 -2.43
C SER A 532 -3.51 16.59 -1.97
N ALA A 533 -4.10 17.37 -2.89
CA ALA A 533 -4.86 18.57 -2.52
C ALA A 533 -6.07 18.21 -1.63
N SER A 534 -6.69 17.06 -1.87
CA SER A 534 -7.81 16.56 -1.06
C SER A 534 -7.39 16.28 0.39
N VAL A 535 -6.27 15.60 0.61
CA VAL A 535 -5.73 15.33 1.95
C VAL A 535 -5.30 16.63 2.63
N ALA A 536 -4.62 17.52 1.90
CA ALA A 536 -4.21 18.83 2.39
C ALA A 536 -5.39 19.63 2.98
N LEU A 537 -6.50 19.69 2.27
CA LEU A 537 -7.70 20.38 2.76
C LEU A 537 -8.25 19.77 4.04
N GLN A 538 -8.30 18.44 4.12
CA GLN A 538 -8.81 17.75 5.29
C GLN A 538 -7.91 17.95 6.53
N LEU A 539 -6.60 17.90 6.35
CA LEU A 539 -5.64 18.14 7.42
C LEU A 539 -5.69 19.60 7.89
N GLU A 540 -5.81 20.55 6.96
CA GLU A 540 -5.92 21.97 7.28
C GLU A 540 -7.24 22.31 7.97
N ALA A 541 -8.35 21.68 7.57
CA ALA A 541 -9.65 21.85 8.22
C ALA A 541 -9.68 21.35 9.68
N ARG A 542 -8.84 20.36 9.99
CA ARG A 542 -8.64 19.83 11.36
C ARG A 542 -7.70 20.66 12.20
N ARG A 543 -7.05 21.65 11.60
CA ARG A 543 -6.12 22.51 12.31
C ARG A 543 -6.78 23.12 13.54
N GLN A 544 -6.27 22.76 14.70
CA GLN A 544 -6.62 23.40 15.96
C GLN A 544 -5.53 24.39 16.35
N GLN A 545 -5.90 25.46 17.05
CA GLN A 545 -4.91 26.30 17.70
C GLN A 545 -4.21 25.46 18.77
N VAL A 546 -2.90 25.28 18.63
CA VAL A 546 -2.15 24.32 19.44
C VAL A 546 -1.82 24.91 20.80
N ALA A 547 -2.23 24.24 21.86
CA ALA A 547 -1.74 24.55 23.20
C ALA A 547 -0.22 24.26 23.26
N SER A 548 0.49 25.08 24.05
CA SER A 548 1.94 24.95 24.24
C SER A 548 2.27 23.76 25.17
N ASN A 549 2.04 22.54 24.65
CA ASN A 549 2.26 21.26 25.35
C ASN A 549 3.15 20.36 24.50
N LEU A 550 4.31 19.95 25.05
CA LEU A 550 5.31 19.11 24.40
C LEU A 550 5.39 17.75 25.09
N VAL A 551 5.35 16.69 24.31
CA VAL A 551 5.82 15.35 24.70
C VAL A 551 7.05 15.05 23.84
N ALA A 552 8.21 14.80 24.45
CA ALA A 552 9.45 14.61 23.72
C ALA A 552 10.21 13.36 24.18
N PHE A 553 10.73 12.63 23.19
CA PHE A 553 11.59 11.46 23.37
C PHE A 553 12.96 11.76 22.75
N GLY A 554 14.04 11.48 23.48
CA GLY A 554 15.40 11.78 22.98
C GLY A 554 16.48 10.88 23.53
N ASN A 555 17.49 10.58 22.70
CA ASN A 555 18.69 9.83 23.09
C ASN A 555 18.37 8.56 23.91
N PRO A 556 17.57 7.59 23.40
CA PRO A 556 17.23 6.40 24.14
C PRO A 556 18.49 5.60 24.52
N GLN A 557 18.56 5.11 25.75
CA GLN A 557 19.68 4.32 26.25
C GLN A 557 19.58 2.89 25.70
N ILE A 558 20.21 2.62 24.56
CA ILE A 558 20.22 1.31 23.89
C ILE A 558 21.56 0.61 24.19
N ALA A 559 22.65 1.13 23.61
CA ALA A 559 24.02 0.71 23.82
C ALA A 559 24.95 1.88 23.50
N PRO A 560 26.21 1.88 23.95
CA PRO A 560 27.13 3.01 23.71
C PRO A 560 27.28 3.42 22.25
N ALA A 561 27.20 2.47 21.33
CA ALA A 561 27.27 2.73 19.87
C ALA A 561 26.05 3.50 19.33
N TYR A 562 24.95 3.52 20.04
CA TYR A 562 23.70 4.21 19.67
C TYR A 562 23.48 5.51 20.44
N ALA A 563 24.48 5.97 21.21
CA ALA A 563 24.36 7.20 21.99
C ALA A 563 24.21 8.42 21.06
N LEU A 564 23.21 9.26 21.33
CA LEU A 564 22.86 10.47 20.59
C LEU A 564 22.83 11.69 21.52
N PRO A 565 23.99 12.15 22.05
CA PRO A 565 23.99 13.30 22.93
C PRO A 565 23.47 14.58 22.27
N GLY A 566 23.59 14.71 20.95
CA GLY A 566 22.98 15.78 20.15
C GLY A 566 21.46 15.78 20.20
N ALA A 567 20.83 14.63 20.14
CA ALA A 567 19.38 14.48 20.25
C ALA A 567 18.86 14.83 21.65
N GLN A 568 19.63 14.52 22.71
CA GLN A 568 19.30 14.99 24.06
C GLN A 568 19.38 16.50 24.17
N ALA A 569 20.47 17.11 23.69
CA ALA A 569 20.65 18.55 23.70
C ALA A 569 19.58 19.28 22.88
N GLU A 570 19.11 18.67 21.78
CA GLU A 570 18.02 19.17 20.97
C GLU A 570 16.70 19.21 21.78
N VAL A 571 16.30 18.10 22.41
CA VAL A 571 15.10 18.03 23.25
C VAL A 571 15.16 19.02 24.41
N GLU A 572 16.29 19.08 25.13
CA GLU A 572 16.51 20.00 26.23
C GLU A 572 16.49 21.47 25.75
N GLY A 573 17.00 21.74 24.55
CA GLY A 573 17.05 23.07 23.94
C GLY A 573 15.69 23.61 23.49
N ILE A 574 14.75 22.74 23.07
CA ILE A 574 13.41 23.15 22.67
C ILE A 574 12.41 23.17 23.83
N ALA A 575 12.63 22.39 24.88
CA ALA A 575 11.73 22.25 26.01
C ALA A 575 11.35 23.57 26.70
N PRO A 576 12.24 24.57 26.88
CA PRO A 576 11.88 25.85 27.46
C PRO A 576 10.90 26.69 26.66
N LEU A 577 10.69 26.36 25.37
CA LEU A 577 9.78 27.09 24.50
C LEU A 577 8.31 26.70 24.73
N PHE A 578 8.05 25.68 25.56
CA PHE A 578 6.72 25.15 25.83
C PHE A 578 6.30 25.39 27.28
N ALA A 579 5.04 25.76 27.49
CA ALA A 579 4.47 26.00 28.81
C ALA A 579 4.38 24.73 29.66
N THR A 580 3.95 23.62 29.04
CA THR A 580 3.93 22.28 29.65
C THR A 580 4.77 21.31 28.83
N LYS A 581 5.47 20.39 29.49
CA LYS A 581 6.37 19.47 28.83
C LYS A 581 6.56 18.20 29.61
N GLU A 582 6.61 17.08 28.90
CA GLU A 582 7.03 15.77 29.39
C GLU A 582 8.23 15.30 28.55
N LEU A 583 9.35 15.05 29.19
CA LEU A 583 10.59 14.68 28.53
C LEU A 583 10.99 13.27 28.94
N PHE A 584 11.13 12.40 27.96
CA PHE A 584 11.56 11.01 28.12
C PHE A 584 12.93 10.85 27.47
N LEU A 585 13.97 10.86 28.29
CA LEU A 585 15.37 10.79 27.86
C LEU A 585 16.01 9.51 28.33
N GLN A 586 16.99 9.02 27.58
CA GLN A 586 17.80 7.86 27.91
C GLN A 586 16.95 6.61 28.27
N SER A 587 17.06 6.07 29.48
CA SER A 587 16.32 4.89 29.90
C SER A 587 14.80 5.09 30.04
N ALA A 588 14.33 6.35 30.12
CA ALA A 588 12.92 6.67 30.13
C ALA A 588 12.29 6.69 28.73
N ALA A 589 13.08 6.74 27.66
CA ALA A 589 12.59 6.77 26.30
C ALA A 589 12.21 5.37 25.79
N THR A 590 11.25 4.71 26.44
CA THR A 590 10.81 3.34 26.15
C THR A 590 9.57 3.32 25.23
N ARG A 591 9.33 2.16 24.57
CA ARG A 591 8.13 1.93 23.75
C ARG A 591 6.85 2.00 24.58
N ALA A 592 6.88 1.48 25.81
CA ALA A 592 5.73 1.53 26.71
C ALA A 592 5.36 2.99 27.03
N GLN A 593 6.36 3.80 27.38
CA GLN A 593 6.16 5.22 27.69
C GLN A 593 5.68 6.00 26.46
N PHE A 594 6.19 5.67 25.26
CA PHE A 594 5.72 6.27 24.02
C PHE A 594 4.22 6.01 23.80
N ARG A 595 3.77 4.76 23.96
CA ARG A 595 2.34 4.40 23.78
C ARG A 595 1.43 5.10 24.78
N GLU A 596 1.91 5.30 26.01
CA GLU A 596 1.16 5.94 27.08
C GLU A 596 1.07 7.47 26.90
N SER A 597 2.20 8.13 26.63
CA SER A 597 2.29 9.60 26.69
C SER A 597 2.07 10.31 25.38
N ALA A 598 2.40 9.68 24.22
CA ALA A 598 2.26 10.33 22.92
C ALA A 598 0.84 10.86 22.64
N PRO A 599 -0.27 10.14 23.00
CA PRO A 599 -1.63 10.64 22.77
C PRO A 599 -1.99 11.90 23.58
N GLY A 600 -1.27 12.17 24.67
CA GLY A 600 -1.49 13.32 25.56
C GLY A 600 -0.84 14.63 25.07
N GLY A 601 0.14 14.52 24.16
CA GLY A 601 0.84 15.67 23.59
C GLY A 601 0.01 16.46 22.59
N ARG A 602 0.30 17.76 22.47
CA ARG A 602 -0.14 18.56 21.31
C ARG A 602 0.96 18.65 20.27
N VAL A 603 2.19 18.65 20.72
CA VAL A 603 3.40 18.51 19.93
C VAL A 603 4.15 17.29 20.43
N LEU A 604 4.39 16.35 19.55
CA LEU A 604 5.19 15.16 19.79
C LEU A 604 6.53 15.33 19.05
N HIS A 605 7.64 15.27 19.80
CA HIS A 605 8.98 15.39 19.25
C HIS A 605 9.79 14.14 19.55
N VAL A 606 10.35 13.50 18.52
CA VAL A 606 11.07 12.23 18.63
C VAL A 606 12.45 12.37 18.01
N ALA A 607 13.47 12.47 18.85
CA ALA A 607 14.88 12.63 18.47
C ALA A 607 15.65 11.35 18.81
N THR A 608 15.77 10.44 17.86
CA THR A 608 16.35 9.11 18.04
C THR A 608 16.87 8.54 16.72
N HIS A 609 17.31 7.27 16.74
CA HIS A 609 17.55 6.53 15.51
C HIS A 609 16.25 6.03 14.90
N ALA A 610 16.17 6.09 13.57
CA ALA A 610 15.14 5.41 12.79
C ALA A 610 15.79 4.61 11.66
N GLN A 611 15.10 3.57 11.24
CA GLN A 611 15.48 2.73 10.11
C GLN A 611 14.27 2.62 9.20
N ALA A 612 14.37 3.22 8.01
CA ALA A 612 13.37 3.04 6.98
C ALA A 612 13.53 1.66 6.34
N ASP A 613 12.42 0.95 6.18
CA ASP A 613 12.34 -0.25 5.38
C ASP A 613 11.58 0.08 4.09
N THR A 614 12.30 0.17 2.98
CA THR A 614 11.73 0.52 1.67
C THR A 614 11.07 -0.67 0.97
N ILE A 615 11.35 -1.90 1.44
CA ILE A 615 10.70 -3.12 0.94
C ILE A 615 9.42 -3.35 1.74
N ASP A 616 9.52 -3.17 3.06
CA ASP A 616 8.50 -3.38 4.07
C ASP A 616 8.28 -2.10 4.91
N PRO A 617 7.59 -1.07 4.39
CA PRO A 617 7.50 0.23 5.06
C PRO A 617 6.79 0.22 6.42
N LEU A 618 5.90 -0.77 6.66
CA LEU A 618 5.23 -0.91 7.96
C LEU A 618 6.18 -1.44 9.04
N HIS A 619 7.28 -2.08 8.65
CA HIS A 619 8.38 -2.48 9.53
C HIS A 619 9.48 -1.44 9.67
N SER A 620 9.35 -0.27 9.05
CA SER A 620 10.17 0.88 9.41
C SER A 620 10.08 1.12 10.91
N ARG A 621 11.22 1.35 11.55
CA ARG A 621 11.30 1.35 13.01
C ARG A 621 11.97 2.57 13.58
N ILE A 622 11.43 3.06 14.69
CA ILE A 622 12.04 4.03 15.58
C ILE A 622 12.67 3.24 16.74
N LEU A 623 13.96 3.45 17.02
CA LEU A 623 14.66 2.73 18.07
C LEU A 623 14.45 3.42 19.42
N LEU A 624 14.05 2.64 20.44
CA LEU A 624 13.78 3.12 21.79
C LEU A 624 14.55 2.29 22.82
N ALA A 625 14.59 2.78 24.05
CA ALA A 625 15.25 2.08 25.14
C ALA A 625 14.49 0.78 25.49
N PRO A 626 15.18 -0.35 25.70
CA PRO A 626 14.56 -1.58 26.10
C PRO A 626 13.92 -1.46 27.51
N ALA A 627 12.80 -2.16 27.69
CA ALA A 627 12.08 -2.15 28.97
C ALA A 627 12.81 -2.90 30.10
N THR A 628 13.67 -3.83 29.75
CA THR A 628 14.55 -4.62 30.65
C THR A 628 15.99 -4.47 30.17
N GLN A 629 16.95 -4.79 31.00
CA GLN A 629 18.39 -4.54 30.83
C GLN A 629 18.97 -4.54 29.39
N PRO A 630 20.04 -3.73 29.11
CA PRO A 630 20.56 -3.50 27.75
C PRO A 630 21.08 -4.73 26.97
N ALA A 631 21.03 -5.91 27.53
CA ALA A 631 21.48 -7.15 26.87
C ALA A 631 20.61 -7.60 25.71
N ASP A 632 19.36 -7.10 25.62
CA ASP A 632 18.37 -7.58 24.63
C ASP A 632 18.31 -6.75 23.34
N GLY A 633 19.19 -5.76 23.20
CA GLY A 633 19.18 -4.84 22.06
C GLY A 633 18.10 -3.75 22.14
N PRO A 634 17.94 -2.90 21.09
CA PRO A 634 16.95 -1.84 21.09
C PRO A 634 15.52 -2.40 21.05
N ASP A 635 14.63 -1.79 21.83
CA ASP A 635 13.19 -1.94 21.57
C ASP A 635 12.82 -1.07 20.36
N SER A 636 11.85 -1.50 19.57
CA SER A 636 11.46 -0.85 18.35
C SER A 636 9.99 -0.49 18.35
N LEU A 637 9.69 0.76 18.00
CA LEU A 637 8.35 1.19 17.63
C LEU A 637 8.23 1.09 16.12
N LEU A 638 7.44 0.13 15.63
CA LEU A 638 7.20 -0.04 14.20
C LEU A 638 6.21 1.01 13.68
N ALA A 639 6.29 1.35 12.41
CA ALA A 639 5.26 2.16 11.75
C ALA A 639 3.87 1.52 11.94
N LEU A 640 3.79 0.19 11.88
CA LEU A 640 2.59 -0.59 12.19
C LEU A 640 2.05 -0.34 13.60
N ASP A 641 2.91 -0.20 14.61
CA ASP A 641 2.47 0.11 15.98
C ASP A 641 1.80 1.48 16.06
N VAL A 642 2.30 2.43 15.27
CA VAL A 642 1.78 3.81 15.23
C VAL A 642 0.34 3.84 14.70
N TYR A 643 -0.03 2.97 13.75
CA TYR A 643 -1.42 2.87 13.26
C TYR A 643 -2.45 2.65 14.38
N ASN A 644 -2.06 2.00 15.47
CA ASN A 644 -2.94 1.70 16.60
C ASN A 644 -3.03 2.81 17.63
N LEU A 645 -2.24 3.86 17.48
CA LEU A 645 -2.27 5.00 18.40
C LEU A 645 -3.47 5.93 18.08
N LYS A 646 -3.96 6.60 19.10
CA LYS A 646 -5.01 7.63 18.97
C LYS A 646 -4.38 9.01 19.13
N LEU A 647 -3.83 9.55 18.05
CA LEU A 647 -3.13 10.83 18.04
C LEU A 647 -4.00 12.02 17.58
N ASN A 648 -5.34 11.91 17.71
CA ASN A 648 -6.27 12.95 17.25
C ASN A 648 -6.05 14.33 17.91
N ASN A 649 -5.39 14.35 19.06
CA ASN A 649 -5.02 15.59 19.75
C ASN A 649 -3.62 16.12 19.37
N VAL A 650 -2.82 15.32 18.66
CA VAL A 650 -1.47 15.69 18.28
C VAL A 650 -1.52 16.51 16.99
N ALA A 651 -1.19 17.77 17.10
CA ALA A 651 -1.21 18.69 15.97
C ALA A 651 0.09 18.65 15.16
N LEU A 652 1.21 18.32 15.80
CA LEU A 652 2.50 18.23 15.15
C LEU A 652 3.29 17.02 15.68
N VAL A 653 3.78 16.19 14.78
CA VAL A 653 4.79 15.18 15.07
C VAL A 653 6.09 15.57 14.36
N THR A 654 7.17 15.68 15.10
CA THR A 654 8.52 15.87 14.55
C THR A 654 9.32 14.59 14.74
N LEU A 655 9.73 13.99 13.62
CA LEU A 655 10.62 12.84 13.61
C LEU A 655 12.04 13.30 13.27
N SER A 656 12.76 13.75 14.29
CA SER A 656 14.17 14.14 14.21
C SER A 656 15.05 12.88 14.26
N ALA A 657 14.97 12.06 13.21
CA ALA A 657 15.63 10.78 13.09
C ALA A 657 15.95 10.49 11.61
N CYS A 658 16.89 9.57 11.36
CA CYS A 658 17.33 9.32 9.99
C CYS A 658 16.23 8.75 9.11
N GLU A 659 16.07 9.30 7.90
CA GLU A 659 15.25 8.72 6.81
C GLU A 659 13.76 8.48 7.14
N THR A 660 13.20 9.24 8.08
CA THR A 660 11.79 9.06 8.51
C THR A 660 10.77 9.45 7.46
N GLY A 661 11.14 10.29 6.50
CA GLY A 661 10.32 10.66 5.34
C GLY A 661 10.43 9.68 4.18
N LEU A 662 11.34 8.70 4.26
CA LEU A 662 11.46 7.67 3.24
C LEU A 662 10.44 6.58 3.50
N GLY A 663 9.72 6.26 2.47
CA GLY A 663 8.79 5.14 2.41
C GLY A 663 8.81 4.56 1.00
N ARG A 664 8.08 3.47 0.78
CA ARG A 664 7.81 2.97 -0.56
C ARG A 664 6.65 3.76 -1.14
N ILE A 665 6.81 4.26 -2.36
CA ILE A 665 5.68 4.79 -3.12
C ILE A 665 4.87 3.58 -3.58
N ALA A 666 3.68 3.41 -2.99
CA ALA A 666 2.76 2.36 -3.40
C ALA A 666 2.13 2.69 -4.76
N ARG A 667 1.59 1.68 -5.40
CA ARG A 667 0.70 1.88 -6.55
C ARG A 667 -0.48 2.75 -6.10
N GLY A 668 -0.83 3.78 -6.88
CA GLY A 668 -1.79 4.80 -6.45
C GLY A 668 -1.16 6.01 -5.76
N ASP A 669 0.15 6.17 -5.89
CA ASP A 669 0.93 7.34 -5.47
C ASP A 669 0.81 7.66 -3.96
N GLU A 670 0.80 6.64 -3.12
CA GLU A 670 0.81 6.78 -1.66
C GLU A 670 2.19 6.50 -1.07
N ILE A 671 2.68 7.37 -0.20
CA ILE A 671 3.90 7.11 0.58
C ILE A 671 3.54 6.22 1.76
N LEU A 672 4.02 4.98 1.73
CA LEU A 672 3.90 4.04 2.84
C LEU A 672 5.04 4.29 3.84
N GLY A 673 4.79 4.01 5.11
CA GLY A 673 5.76 4.15 6.19
C GLY A 673 5.26 5.08 7.30
N PHE A 674 6.18 5.79 7.96
CA PHE A 674 5.84 6.64 9.11
C PHE A 674 4.89 7.79 8.75
N THR A 675 5.04 8.41 7.58
CA THR A 675 4.17 9.50 7.13
C THR A 675 2.70 9.07 7.15
N ARG A 676 2.39 7.96 6.47
CA ARG A 676 1.04 7.40 6.46
C ARG A 676 0.59 6.97 7.85
N ALA A 677 1.47 6.30 8.62
CA ALA A 677 1.14 5.78 9.94
C ALA A 677 0.70 6.89 10.91
N PHE A 678 1.43 8.01 10.96
CA PHE A 678 1.08 9.11 11.86
C PHE A 678 -0.16 9.87 11.42
N PHE A 679 -0.38 10.10 10.12
CA PHE A 679 -1.64 10.68 9.62
C PHE A 679 -2.81 9.75 9.89
N TYR A 680 -2.64 8.44 9.70
CA TYR A 680 -3.63 7.43 10.06
C TYR A 680 -3.93 7.44 11.56
N ALA A 681 -2.92 7.56 12.41
CA ALA A 681 -3.09 7.68 13.87
C ALA A 681 -3.83 8.96 14.29
N GLY A 682 -3.93 9.97 13.42
CA GLY A 682 -4.71 11.19 13.64
C GLY A 682 -3.91 12.47 13.76
N ALA A 683 -2.58 12.43 13.62
CA ALA A 683 -1.74 13.63 13.57
C ALA A 683 -2.14 14.50 12.37
N THR A 684 -2.03 15.84 12.50
CA THR A 684 -2.42 16.77 11.43
C THR A 684 -1.24 17.38 10.69
N SER A 685 -0.05 17.36 11.29
CA SER A 685 1.19 17.87 10.67
C SER A 685 2.38 17.00 11.04
N LEU A 686 3.30 16.84 10.13
CA LEU A 686 4.52 16.06 10.30
C LEU A 686 5.73 16.87 9.87
N ILE A 687 6.86 16.69 10.60
CA ILE A 687 8.19 17.02 10.11
C ILE A 687 8.98 15.72 10.05
N VAL A 688 9.47 15.39 8.86
CA VAL A 688 10.17 14.14 8.56
C VAL A 688 11.49 14.43 7.86
N SER A 689 12.45 13.51 7.95
CA SER A 689 13.76 13.68 7.31
C SER A 689 13.91 12.78 6.09
N MET A 690 14.60 13.29 5.07
CA MET A 690 14.84 12.65 3.78
C MET A 690 16.13 11.83 3.71
N TRP A 691 17.07 12.07 4.62
CA TRP A 691 18.39 11.39 4.74
C TRP A 691 18.93 11.53 6.17
N PRO A 692 20.03 10.79 6.49
CA PRO A 692 20.67 10.91 7.79
C PRO A 692 21.09 12.34 8.10
N VAL A 693 20.68 12.86 9.25
CA VAL A 693 20.86 14.24 9.66
C VAL A 693 22.09 14.42 10.56
N ALA A 694 22.68 15.62 10.54
CA ALA A 694 23.81 15.95 11.38
C ALA A 694 23.34 16.71 12.64
N ASP A 695 23.73 16.24 13.83
CA ASP A 695 23.25 16.73 15.13
C ASP A 695 23.27 18.26 15.28
N GLU A 696 24.39 18.90 14.92
CA GLU A 696 24.55 20.36 15.14
C GLU A 696 23.60 21.18 14.24
N SER A 697 23.48 20.82 12.95
CA SER A 697 22.58 21.53 12.04
C SER A 697 21.11 21.27 12.40
N THR A 698 20.80 20.04 12.83
CA THR A 698 19.47 19.65 13.29
C THR A 698 19.04 20.42 14.53
N ALA A 699 19.93 20.57 15.52
CA ALA A 699 19.66 21.35 16.72
C ALA A 699 19.36 22.84 16.39
N ILE A 700 20.05 23.43 15.39
CA ILE A 700 19.76 24.79 14.91
C ILE A 700 18.39 24.82 14.25
N THR A 701 18.11 23.86 13.37
CA THR A 701 16.82 23.75 12.67
C THR A 701 15.67 23.70 13.66
N MET A 702 15.69 22.74 14.59
CA MET A 702 14.57 22.51 15.50
C MET A 702 14.39 23.66 16.50
N ARG A 703 15.47 24.19 17.05
CA ARG A 703 15.40 25.35 17.93
C ARG A 703 14.81 26.58 17.23
N THR A 704 15.24 26.85 15.99
CA THR A 704 14.72 27.98 15.21
C THR A 704 13.27 27.76 14.86
N PHE A 705 12.91 26.58 14.37
CA PHE A 705 11.54 26.21 14.01
C PHE A 705 10.58 26.44 15.19
N TYR A 706 10.84 25.80 16.33
CA TYR A 706 9.98 25.94 17.51
C TYR A 706 9.99 27.35 18.12
N SER A 707 11.12 28.07 18.04
CA SER A 707 11.15 29.48 18.44
C SER A 707 10.24 30.35 17.57
N GLN A 708 10.22 30.13 16.25
CA GLN A 708 9.32 30.86 15.36
C GLN A 708 7.85 30.48 15.61
N LEU A 709 7.55 29.20 15.85
CA LEU A 709 6.21 28.75 16.22
C LEU A 709 5.72 29.39 17.53
N SER A 710 6.55 29.43 18.57
CA SER A 710 6.20 30.03 19.86
C SER A 710 5.98 31.57 19.77
N GLN A 711 6.52 32.19 18.72
CA GLN A 711 6.26 33.61 18.38
C GLN A 711 4.95 33.78 17.56
N GLY A 712 4.21 32.69 17.29
CA GLY A 712 2.97 32.70 16.54
C GLY A 712 3.13 32.73 15.03
N LYS A 713 4.32 32.37 14.50
CA LYS A 713 4.51 32.12 13.06
C LYS A 713 3.84 30.80 12.67
N GLU A 714 3.40 30.71 11.44
CA GLU A 714 2.87 29.48 10.88
C GLU A 714 3.99 28.50 10.53
N ALA A 715 3.70 27.20 10.57
CA ALA A 715 4.71 26.14 10.44
C ALA A 715 5.52 26.24 9.15
N ILE A 716 4.87 26.58 8.04
CA ILE A 716 5.54 26.75 6.74
C ILE A 716 6.58 27.89 6.76
N ASP A 717 6.26 29.01 7.39
CA ASP A 717 7.20 30.13 7.54
C ASP A 717 8.28 29.83 8.58
N ALA A 718 7.92 29.12 9.65
CA ALA A 718 8.86 28.69 10.69
C ALA A 718 9.90 27.70 10.13
N MET A 719 9.49 26.76 9.28
CA MET A 719 10.38 25.80 8.62
C MET A 719 11.34 26.54 7.66
N ARG A 720 10.81 27.43 6.83
CA ARG A 720 11.66 28.26 5.97
C ARG A 720 12.70 29.04 6.78
N ALA A 721 12.29 29.66 7.87
CA ALA A 721 13.20 30.44 8.73
C ALA A 721 14.29 29.54 9.34
N ALA A 722 13.94 28.31 9.73
CA ALA A 722 14.88 27.34 10.28
C ALA A 722 15.91 26.91 9.24
N GLN A 723 15.47 26.56 8.03
CA GLN A 723 16.36 26.16 6.94
C GLN A 723 17.31 27.29 6.52
N LEU A 724 16.80 28.53 6.43
CA LEU A 724 17.62 29.69 6.13
C LEU A 724 18.60 30.04 7.26
N ALA A 725 18.26 29.75 8.52
CA ALA A 725 19.19 29.97 9.64
C ALA A 725 20.39 29.01 9.55
N VAL A 726 20.16 27.75 9.23
CA VAL A 726 21.25 26.78 9.03
C VAL A 726 22.09 27.14 7.80
N MET A 727 21.45 27.51 6.69
CA MET A 727 22.12 27.89 5.44
C MET A 727 23.10 29.08 5.64
N LYS A 728 22.78 30.00 6.53
CA LYS A 728 23.64 31.17 6.84
C LYS A 728 24.93 30.80 7.56
N GLU A 729 25.00 29.66 8.19
CA GLU A 729 26.22 29.18 8.82
C GLU A 729 27.18 28.64 7.76
N PRO A 730 28.39 29.24 7.55
CA PRO A 730 29.27 28.86 6.43
C PRO A 730 29.62 27.36 6.38
N ARG A 731 29.74 26.73 7.57
CA ARG A 731 30.03 25.31 7.71
C ARG A 731 28.85 24.40 7.29
N PHE A 732 27.66 24.96 7.20
CA PHE A 732 26.42 24.24 6.86
C PHE A 732 25.75 24.77 5.58
N ALA A 733 26.47 25.51 4.74
CA ALA A 733 25.93 26.09 3.51
C ALA A 733 25.50 25.04 2.47
N HIS A 734 26.05 23.81 2.54
CA HIS A 734 25.65 22.75 1.61
C HIS A 734 24.22 22.23 1.93
N PRO A 735 23.36 21.95 0.92
CA PRO A 735 21.99 21.50 1.10
C PRO A 735 21.81 20.27 2.00
N PHE A 736 22.81 19.42 2.10
CA PHE A 736 22.81 18.28 3.01
C PHE A 736 22.43 18.66 4.45
N PHE A 737 22.82 19.85 4.92
CA PHE A 737 22.66 20.26 6.31
C PHE A 737 21.34 20.97 6.62
N TRP A 738 20.78 21.69 5.63
CA TRP A 738 19.59 22.53 5.86
C TRP A 738 18.33 22.05 5.13
N ALA A 739 18.47 21.16 4.14
CA ALA A 739 17.35 20.68 3.35
C ALA A 739 16.82 19.27 3.71
N PRO A 740 17.25 18.59 4.82
CA PRO A 740 16.77 17.24 5.06
C PRO A 740 15.31 17.17 5.53
N PHE A 741 14.76 18.24 6.09
CA PHE A 741 13.44 18.20 6.72
C PHE A 741 12.36 18.75 5.81
N ASP A 742 11.30 17.95 5.65
CA ASP A 742 10.06 18.32 4.98
C ASP A 742 8.93 18.52 6.00
N LEU A 743 8.15 19.60 5.80
CA LEU A 743 6.91 19.84 6.48
C LEU A 743 5.76 19.26 5.65
N MET A 744 4.95 18.41 6.25
CA MET A 744 3.76 17.79 5.63
C MET A 744 2.53 18.03 6.48
N GLY A 745 1.35 18.16 5.85
CA GLY A 745 0.10 18.42 6.54
C GLY A 745 -0.11 19.89 6.88
N GLY A 746 -0.85 20.19 7.94
CA GLY A 746 -1.30 21.54 8.32
C GLY A 746 -0.23 22.63 8.32
N TRP A 747 0.06 23.18 7.17
CA TRP A 747 1.13 24.17 6.94
C TRP A 747 0.91 25.50 7.65
N ARG A 748 -0.34 25.81 8.03
CA ARG A 748 -0.72 27.02 8.78
C ARG A 748 -0.76 26.79 10.29
N LEU A 749 -0.27 25.64 10.77
CA LEU A 749 -0.17 25.36 12.20
C LEU A 749 0.60 26.47 12.90
N SER A 750 0.10 26.90 14.04
CA SER A 750 0.79 27.86 14.93
C SER A 750 0.54 27.49 16.39
N ILE A 751 1.47 27.80 17.28
CA ILE A 751 1.31 27.60 18.72
C ILE A 751 0.75 28.89 19.32
N ALA A 752 -0.29 28.76 20.15
CA ALA A 752 -0.85 29.89 20.88
C ALA A 752 0.23 30.49 21.79
N ARG A 753 0.44 31.80 21.74
CA ARG A 753 1.30 32.50 22.71
C ARG A 753 0.70 32.20 24.09
N GLY A 754 1.48 31.60 24.96
CA GLY A 754 1.09 31.44 26.36
C GLY A 754 0.76 32.82 26.92
N SER A 755 -0.46 32.97 27.40
CA SER A 755 -0.92 34.19 28.14
C SER A 755 -0.20 34.27 29.46
#